data_b9a2e9876d63cd2f28022ad94e44f434
#
_entry.id   b9a2e9876d63cd2f28022ad94e44f434
#
_cell.length_a   1.000
_cell.length_b   1.000
_cell.length_c   1.000
_cell.angle_alpha   90.00
_cell.angle_beta   90.00
_cell.angle_gamma   90.00
#
_symmetry.space_group_name_H-M   'P 1'
#
loop_
_entity.id
_entity.type
_entity.pdbx_description
1 polymer ?
#
loop_
_entity_poly.entity_id
_entity_poly.type
_entity_poly.pdbx_seq_one_letter_code
_entity_poly.pdbx_strand_id
1 'polypeptide(L)'
;MKRTLLAVLLAAAACSSGPQSKPTAVPAAQTGSSPANPPGAATAQTPGAAPPAAGQPPAPTAPAAAGSAVAQAKPEPPAIDEKAMDKTVDPCTDFYQYACGNWMKTTPIPEDRSQWGRGFSEIFQRNEALLHEIVEKDARGEPDGVDPFAKKVGDFYATCMDEQKAETASLATLQSWLKDIDGLRDGKALAKETAFLQAHGARAFFGFGSQQDFKDATQVIGGLDQGGLGLPDRDYYLKDDQRSKDLRALYQEHVAKMLALAGTPEAAAGKQAQAVMQMETQMARASMDKVERRDPNKIYHPMDRAALKKMAPYFAWDLYFAELGAPSVKQINVLVPSFFKNLSKTLGSTNGADLKNYLRWKALETSANSLGKGFVEERFRLTRALTGAKAILPRWKRCVQMTDRALGEALGRSFVTTTIGDEGKRMAKDLIQGIEGAFERNLANVDWMDDAARAASKEKLSKINNKVGYPDKWRDYSSMEIGRDSLLANVAEAARFETKRDLDKIGKPVDRNEFGMSPPTVNAYYDPSMNEMVFPAGIMQSPFFKPDAPERVNYGGLGMVMGHELTHGFDDEGRQFDGNGNLHEWWSKPVNDAFKERAECVAKQYDGYAAVEDVHLNGHLTLGENIADIGGLKMALLALRQKNGGQVAPKVEQDFFVAFAQVWCTNYRPEAARLQAQTNPHSTAQWRVNGPVSDNPEFAKAYSCKAGAPMVPQNRCTVW
;
A
#
# COMPACT_ATOMS: atom_id res chain seq x y z
N MET A 1 10.36 -9.16 -2.60
CA MET A 1 9.39 -9.44 -1.51
C MET A 1 9.76 -8.78 -0.18
N LYS A 2 10.97 -8.31 0.07
CA LYS A 2 11.33 -7.76 1.37
C LYS A 2 11.91 -6.37 1.39
N ARG A 3 12.37 -5.84 0.31
CA ARG A 3 12.17 -4.40 0.11
C ARG A 3 10.68 -4.08 0.22
N THR A 4 9.84 -5.08 -0.02
CA THR A 4 8.40 -5.07 0.27
C THR A 4 8.06 -5.34 1.75
N LEU A 5 8.89 -5.90 2.60
CA LEU A 5 8.47 -6.19 4.00
C LEU A 5 8.79 -5.05 4.98
N LEU A 6 9.86 -4.29 4.79
CA LEU A 6 10.06 -3.04 5.53
C LEU A 6 9.39 -1.86 4.79
N ALA A 7 9.53 -1.78 3.45
CA ALA A 7 8.79 -0.80 2.64
C ALA A 7 7.30 -1.13 2.48
N VAL A 8 6.84 -2.38 2.64
CA VAL A 8 5.40 -2.72 2.67
C VAL A 8 4.74 -2.36 3.99
N LEU A 9 5.47 -2.24 5.08
CA LEU A 9 4.94 -1.57 6.27
C LEU A 9 4.86 -0.05 6.10
N LEU A 10 5.75 0.55 5.30
CA LEU A 10 5.76 2.00 5.01
C LEU A 10 5.01 2.37 3.73
N ALA A 11 5.04 1.54 2.67
CA ALA A 11 4.45 1.85 1.37
C ALA A 11 3.05 1.27 1.13
N ALA A 12 2.56 0.35 1.98
CA ALA A 12 1.20 -0.21 1.83
C ALA A 12 0.08 0.82 2.04
N ALA A 13 0.44 2.06 2.31
CA ALA A 13 -0.50 3.03 2.81
C ALA A 13 -0.81 4.21 1.91
N ALA A 14 0.04 4.57 0.98
CA ALA A 14 -0.23 5.77 0.18
C ALA A 14 -1.04 5.50 -1.08
N CYS A 15 -0.93 4.35 -1.73
CA CYS A 15 -1.60 4.09 -3.01
C CYS A 15 -1.92 2.63 -3.27
N SER A 16 -2.49 1.89 -2.31
CA SER A 16 -3.25 0.73 -2.72
C SER A 16 -4.62 1.21 -3.19
N SER A 17 -4.74 1.53 -4.46
CA SER A 17 -6.01 1.58 -5.17
C SER A 17 -6.59 0.16 -5.39
N GLY A 18 -6.36 -0.70 -4.45
CA GLY A 18 -7.15 -1.90 -4.21
C GLY A 18 -8.21 -1.50 -3.21
N PRO A 19 -9.38 -2.06 -3.31
CA PRO A 19 -10.55 -1.56 -2.62
C PRO A 19 -10.38 -1.62 -1.11
N GLN A 20 -10.47 -0.50 -0.49
CA GLN A 20 -10.61 -0.32 0.96
C GLN A 20 -11.98 0.30 1.24
N SER A 21 -12.60 -0.02 2.31
CA SER A 21 -13.99 0.19 2.58
C SER A 21 -14.39 0.86 3.82
N LYS A 22 -15.60 0.92 3.86
CA LYS A 22 -16.41 1.61 4.81
C LYS A 22 -17.38 0.76 5.59
N PRO A 23 -17.72 1.11 6.78
CA PRO A 23 -19.04 0.95 7.34
C PRO A 23 -19.87 2.21 7.44
N THR A 24 -21.16 2.00 7.27
CA THR A 24 -22.22 2.93 7.50
C THR A 24 -22.71 2.84 8.94
N ALA A 25 -22.93 3.98 9.57
CA ALA A 25 -23.68 4.06 10.82
C ALA A 25 -25.15 3.73 10.55
N VAL A 26 -25.72 2.89 11.38
CA VAL A 26 -27.16 2.63 11.44
C VAL A 26 -27.77 3.67 12.39
N PRO A 27 -28.78 4.45 11.99
CA PRO A 27 -29.49 5.33 12.93
C PRO A 27 -30.30 4.48 13.92
N ALA A 28 -30.27 4.89 15.16
CA ALA A 28 -31.08 4.29 16.23
C ALA A 28 -32.56 4.31 15.89
N ALA A 29 -33.19 3.15 16.07
CA ALA A 29 -34.63 2.97 15.91
C ALA A 29 -35.40 3.74 16.98
N GLN A 30 -36.29 4.62 16.57
CA GLN A 30 -37.40 5.05 17.41
C GLN A 30 -38.64 4.22 17.07
N THR A 31 -39.20 3.65 18.09
CA THR A 31 -40.44 2.86 18.11
C THR A 31 -41.66 3.71 17.83
N GLY A 32 -42.51 3.27 16.93
CA GLY A 32 -43.82 3.89 16.72
C GLY A 32 -44.75 2.96 15.96
N SER A 33 -45.72 2.45 16.68
CA SER A 33 -46.83 1.51 16.42
C SER A 33 -47.56 1.61 15.09
N SER A 34 -47.94 0.40 14.58
CA SER A 34 -48.96 0.14 13.55
C SER A 34 -50.39 0.57 13.99
N PRO A 35 -51.39 0.63 13.05
CA PRO A 35 -52.13 -0.58 12.70
C PRO A 35 -52.70 -0.73 11.26
N ALA A 36 -52.79 -1.99 10.88
CA ALA A 36 -53.88 -2.73 10.18
C ALA A 36 -54.55 -2.27 8.88
N ASN A 37 -54.45 -3.14 7.92
CA ASN A 37 -55.28 -3.66 6.82
C ASN A 37 -56.82 -3.41 6.85
N PRO A 38 -57.63 -3.75 5.81
CA PRO A 38 -57.48 -4.56 4.59
C PRO A 38 -58.42 -4.13 3.40
N PRO A 39 -59.05 -5.00 2.53
CA PRO A 39 -58.62 -5.43 1.22
C PRO A 39 -59.69 -5.18 0.09
N GLY A 40 -59.39 -5.63 -1.12
CA GLY A 40 -60.43 -5.83 -2.17
C GLY A 40 -59.82 -5.56 -3.57
N ALA A 41 -59.96 -6.31 -4.50
CA ALA A 41 -60.70 -7.41 -5.07
C ALA A 41 -60.51 -7.38 -6.58
N ALA A 42 -60.46 -8.55 -7.16
CA ALA A 42 -60.18 -8.90 -8.55
C ALA A 42 -61.17 -8.37 -9.58
N THR A 43 -60.72 -8.31 -10.84
CA THR A 43 -61.51 -8.84 -11.98
C THR A 43 -60.62 -9.20 -13.17
N ALA A 44 -60.90 -10.38 -13.70
CA ALA A 44 -60.35 -10.95 -14.91
C ALA A 44 -61.15 -10.53 -16.15
N GLN A 45 -60.52 -10.59 -17.29
CA GLN A 45 -61.10 -11.16 -18.52
C GLN A 45 -60.10 -11.18 -19.70
N THR A 46 -59.95 -12.36 -20.26
CA THR A 46 -59.48 -12.75 -21.59
C THR A 46 -60.65 -12.82 -22.54
N PRO A 47 -60.60 -13.16 -23.88
CA PRO A 47 -59.46 -13.47 -24.77
C PRO A 47 -59.64 -12.92 -26.22
N GLY A 48 -58.67 -13.19 -27.08
CA GLY A 48 -59.00 -13.34 -28.52
C GLY A 48 -57.99 -12.85 -29.54
N ALA A 49 -57.41 -13.79 -30.20
CA ALA A 49 -57.15 -14.08 -31.60
C ALA A 49 -55.70 -14.21 -32.03
N ALA A 50 -55.37 -15.37 -32.57
CA ALA A 50 -54.11 -15.78 -33.21
C ALA A 50 -54.24 -15.67 -34.75
N PRO A 51 -53.22 -16.10 -35.55
CA PRO A 51 -52.21 -15.27 -36.21
C PRO A 51 -52.33 -15.31 -37.77
N PRO A 52 -51.38 -14.80 -38.48
CA PRO A 52 -50.81 -15.62 -39.54
C PRO A 52 -49.28 -15.60 -39.66
N ALA A 53 -48.81 -16.58 -40.33
CA ALA A 53 -47.59 -17.27 -40.55
C ALA A 53 -46.32 -16.52 -40.90
N ALA A 54 -45.24 -17.10 -40.36
CA ALA A 54 -43.92 -17.40 -40.92
C ALA A 54 -43.26 -16.47 -41.99
N GLY A 55 -42.23 -15.75 -41.56
CA GLY A 55 -41.13 -15.34 -42.38
C GLY A 55 -39.83 -15.69 -41.66
N GLN A 56 -38.87 -16.31 -42.36
CA GLN A 56 -37.58 -16.75 -41.84
C GLN A 56 -36.80 -15.59 -41.22
N PRO A 57 -36.06 -15.83 -40.11
CA PRO A 57 -35.19 -14.82 -39.55
C PRO A 57 -33.90 -14.66 -40.36
N PRO A 58 -33.41 -13.43 -40.55
CA PRO A 58 -32.06 -13.21 -41.08
C PRO A 58 -31.01 -13.64 -40.05
N ALA A 59 -29.86 -14.08 -40.57
CA ALA A 59 -28.70 -14.51 -39.81
C ALA A 59 -28.28 -13.48 -38.74
N PRO A 60 -27.76 -13.93 -37.57
CA PRO A 60 -27.31 -13.02 -36.53
C PRO A 60 -26.11 -12.22 -37.02
N THR A 61 -26.29 -10.92 -37.18
CA THR A 61 -25.20 -9.95 -37.27
C THR A 61 -24.45 -9.99 -35.97
N ALA A 62 -23.13 -10.16 -36.04
CA ALA A 62 -22.23 -10.05 -34.93
C ALA A 62 -22.50 -8.76 -34.13
N PRO A 63 -22.48 -8.79 -32.78
CA PRO A 63 -22.63 -7.57 -32.03
C PRO A 63 -21.47 -6.64 -32.39
N ALA A 64 -21.77 -5.46 -32.85
CA ALA A 64 -20.81 -4.39 -33.01
C ALA A 64 -20.11 -4.22 -31.66
N ALA A 65 -18.79 -4.29 -31.68
CA ALA A 65 -17.97 -3.94 -30.54
C ALA A 65 -18.43 -2.57 -30.04
N ALA A 66 -18.97 -2.54 -28.81
CA ALA A 66 -19.23 -1.30 -28.13
C ALA A 66 -17.86 -0.62 -27.98
N GLY A 67 -17.60 0.37 -28.80
CA GLY A 67 -16.41 1.19 -28.68
C GLY A 67 -16.35 1.71 -27.27
N SER A 68 -15.38 1.23 -26.50
CA SER A 68 -15.05 1.79 -25.21
C SER A 68 -14.69 3.25 -25.44
N ALA A 69 -15.60 4.16 -25.06
CA ALA A 69 -15.27 5.57 -24.96
C ALA A 69 -14.08 5.65 -23.98
N VAL A 70 -12.90 5.86 -24.53
CA VAL A 70 -11.70 6.19 -23.73
C VAL A 70 -12.11 7.42 -22.93
N ALA A 71 -12.20 7.26 -21.62
CA ALA A 71 -12.45 8.37 -20.73
C ALA A 71 -11.27 9.34 -20.91
N GLN A 72 -11.51 10.45 -21.60
CA GLN A 72 -10.49 11.48 -21.79
C GLN A 72 -9.89 11.80 -20.43
N ALA A 73 -8.57 11.70 -20.31
CA ALA A 73 -7.84 12.05 -19.11
C ALA A 73 -8.26 13.47 -18.69
N LYS A 74 -8.73 13.64 -17.46
CA LYS A 74 -9.07 14.97 -16.96
C LYS A 74 -7.83 15.87 -17.09
N PRO A 75 -8.01 17.15 -17.51
CA PRO A 75 -6.90 18.08 -17.57
C PRO A 75 -6.19 18.16 -16.22
N GLU A 76 -4.88 18.36 -16.24
CA GLU A 76 -4.09 18.56 -15.02
C GLU A 76 -4.71 19.65 -14.14
N PRO A 77 -4.91 19.37 -12.84
CA PRO A 77 -5.42 20.40 -11.94
C PRO A 77 -4.37 21.53 -11.81
N PRO A 78 -4.81 22.79 -11.64
CA PRO A 78 -3.88 23.85 -11.31
C PRO A 78 -3.15 23.53 -10.01
N ALA A 79 -1.89 23.86 -9.92
CA ALA A 79 -1.05 23.58 -8.77
C ALA A 79 -1.61 24.17 -7.46
N ILE A 80 -2.13 25.41 -7.51
CA ILE A 80 -3.00 26.00 -6.49
C ILE A 80 -4.37 26.23 -7.14
N ASP A 81 -5.40 25.66 -6.54
CA ASP A 81 -6.78 25.81 -6.99
C ASP A 81 -7.58 26.65 -5.98
N GLU A 82 -7.79 27.91 -6.27
CA GLU A 82 -8.59 28.79 -5.41
C GLU A 82 -10.04 28.34 -5.25
N LYS A 83 -10.60 27.59 -6.25
CA LYS A 83 -11.96 27.06 -6.20
C LYS A 83 -12.06 25.89 -5.22
N ALA A 84 -10.95 25.21 -4.94
CA ALA A 84 -10.88 24.14 -3.95
C ALA A 84 -11.03 24.65 -2.50
N MET A 85 -10.70 25.92 -2.28
CA MET A 85 -10.63 26.54 -0.96
C MET A 85 -12.02 26.94 -0.44
N ASP A 86 -12.27 26.74 0.85
CA ASP A 86 -13.42 27.31 1.56
C ASP A 86 -12.99 28.57 2.33
N LYS A 87 -13.05 29.71 1.65
CA LYS A 87 -12.61 31.00 2.22
C LYS A 87 -13.55 31.51 3.35
N THR A 88 -14.63 30.80 3.68
CA THR A 88 -15.50 31.12 4.83
C THR A 88 -14.94 30.55 6.13
N VAL A 89 -14.02 29.62 6.07
CA VAL A 89 -13.33 29.02 7.22
C VAL A 89 -12.09 29.86 7.54
N ASP A 90 -11.90 30.16 8.82
CA ASP A 90 -10.67 30.81 9.29
C ASP A 90 -9.49 29.82 9.24
N PRO A 91 -8.40 30.11 8.48
CA PRO A 91 -7.22 29.25 8.40
C PRO A 91 -6.56 29.00 9.75
N CYS A 92 -6.75 29.88 10.72
CA CYS A 92 -6.24 29.71 12.09
C CYS A 92 -7.10 28.75 12.93
N THR A 93 -8.28 28.36 12.45
CA THR A 93 -9.19 27.42 13.11
C THR A 93 -9.08 26.01 12.54
N ASP A 94 -9.14 25.87 11.21
CA ASP A 94 -8.96 24.60 10.49
C ASP A 94 -8.38 24.86 9.11
N PHE A 95 -7.06 24.69 8.99
CA PHE A 95 -6.36 24.98 7.75
C PHE A 95 -6.67 23.97 6.63
N TYR A 96 -6.88 22.71 6.97
CA TYR A 96 -7.27 21.70 5.99
C TYR A 96 -8.63 22.03 5.37
N GLN A 97 -9.60 22.41 6.19
CA GLN A 97 -10.91 22.81 5.71
C GLN A 97 -10.85 24.11 4.89
N TYR A 98 -10.03 25.08 5.32
CA TYR A 98 -9.78 26.29 4.54
C TYR A 98 -9.22 25.98 3.14
N ALA A 99 -8.22 25.12 3.03
CA ALA A 99 -7.54 24.83 1.77
C ALA A 99 -8.30 23.87 0.86
N CYS A 100 -9.11 22.95 1.42
CA CYS A 100 -9.73 21.81 0.74
C CYS A 100 -11.26 21.80 0.75
N GLY A 101 -11.91 22.65 1.57
CA GLY A 101 -13.33 22.50 1.94
C GLY A 101 -14.29 22.47 0.76
N ASN A 102 -14.13 23.35 -0.23
CA ASN A 102 -14.99 23.35 -1.41
C ASN A 102 -14.71 22.16 -2.33
N TRP A 103 -13.44 21.77 -2.50
CA TRP A 103 -13.11 20.57 -3.27
C TRP A 103 -13.76 19.32 -2.64
N MET A 104 -13.67 19.17 -1.32
CA MET A 104 -14.31 18.06 -0.61
C MET A 104 -15.83 18.04 -0.76
N LYS A 105 -16.49 19.21 -0.73
CA LYS A 105 -17.95 19.35 -0.91
C LYS A 105 -18.39 19.02 -2.35
N THR A 106 -17.58 19.37 -3.35
CA THR A 106 -17.97 19.28 -4.77
C THR A 106 -17.44 18.05 -5.49
N THR A 107 -16.52 17.28 -4.87
CA THR A 107 -15.88 16.11 -5.47
C THR A 107 -16.35 14.82 -4.80
N PRO A 108 -17.32 14.10 -5.38
CA PRO A 108 -17.79 12.85 -4.81
C PRO A 108 -16.73 11.75 -4.97
N ILE A 109 -16.72 10.80 -4.03
CA ILE A 109 -15.91 9.58 -4.16
C ILE A 109 -16.54 8.70 -5.24
N PRO A 110 -15.79 8.29 -6.29
CA PRO A 110 -16.28 7.33 -7.28
C PRO A 110 -16.78 6.04 -6.61
N GLU A 111 -17.77 5.39 -7.21
CA GLU A 111 -18.37 4.20 -6.58
C GLU A 111 -17.40 3.02 -6.45
N ASP A 112 -16.47 2.92 -7.40
CA ASP A 112 -15.41 1.90 -7.44
C ASP A 112 -14.20 2.24 -6.53
N ARG A 113 -14.29 3.33 -5.75
CA ARG A 113 -13.21 3.80 -4.85
C ARG A 113 -13.71 3.91 -3.41
N SER A 114 -12.79 3.72 -2.47
CA SER A 114 -13.01 3.87 -1.03
C SER A 114 -12.68 5.26 -0.50
N GLN A 115 -11.81 5.95 -1.23
CA GLN A 115 -11.39 7.32 -0.99
C GLN A 115 -11.09 7.99 -2.33
N TRP A 116 -11.06 9.31 -2.31
CA TRP A 116 -10.69 10.08 -3.48
C TRP A 116 -9.91 11.32 -3.07
N GLY A 117 -8.69 11.46 -3.59
CA GLY A 117 -7.77 12.53 -3.24
C GLY A 117 -7.30 13.32 -4.46
N ARG A 118 -7.18 14.64 -4.32
CA ARG A 118 -6.74 15.57 -5.38
C ARG A 118 -5.28 15.31 -5.81
N GLY A 119 -4.41 14.97 -4.87
CA GLY A 119 -3.04 14.60 -5.19
C GLY A 119 -2.95 13.18 -5.74
N PHE A 120 -2.97 12.21 -4.85
CA PHE A 120 -2.66 10.82 -5.21
C PHE A 120 -3.67 10.17 -6.15
N SER A 121 -4.99 10.27 -5.86
CA SER A 121 -5.99 9.54 -6.64
C SER A 121 -6.16 10.08 -8.07
N GLU A 122 -6.07 11.40 -8.25
CA GLU A 122 -6.19 12.00 -9.58
C GLU A 122 -4.97 11.73 -10.45
N ILE A 123 -3.76 11.77 -9.87
CA ILE A 123 -2.54 11.38 -10.60
C ILE A 123 -2.59 9.90 -10.95
N PHE A 124 -2.96 9.05 -9.98
CA PHE A 124 -3.10 7.62 -10.22
C PHE A 124 -4.07 7.34 -11.38
N GLN A 125 -5.20 8.05 -11.44
CA GLN A 125 -6.15 7.90 -12.55
C GLN A 125 -5.55 8.31 -13.90
N ARG A 126 -4.75 9.39 -13.95
CA ARG A 126 -4.05 9.80 -15.18
C ARG A 126 -3.01 8.77 -15.60
N ASN A 127 -2.21 8.29 -14.64
CA ASN A 127 -1.21 7.24 -14.91
C ASN A 127 -1.91 5.96 -15.39
N GLU A 128 -3.02 5.54 -14.75
CA GLU A 128 -3.81 4.38 -15.15
C GLU A 128 -4.35 4.51 -16.59
N ALA A 129 -4.77 5.72 -16.99
CA ALA A 129 -5.24 5.97 -18.38
C ALA A 129 -4.08 5.89 -19.39
N LEU A 130 -2.92 6.48 -19.10
CA LEU A 130 -1.74 6.39 -19.95
C LEU A 130 -1.24 4.95 -20.07
N LEU A 131 -1.16 4.23 -18.95
CA LEU A 131 -0.80 2.81 -18.94
C LEU A 131 -1.78 1.97 -19.74
N HIS A 132 -3.08 2.30 -19.69
CA HIS A 132 -4.09 1.62 -20.49
C HIS A 132 -3.84 1.79 -21.99
N GLU A 133 -3.49 2.98 -22.45
CA GLU A 133 -3.15 3.22 -23.87
C GLU A 133 -1.92 2.41 -24.29
N ILE A 134 -0.90 2.30 -23.44
CA ILE A 134 0.33 1.54 -23.71
C ILE A 134 -0.02 0.04 -23.83
N VAL A 135 -0.67 -0.55 -22.82
CA VAL A 135 -0.98 -1.99 -22.83
C VAL A 135 -1.94 -2.38 -23.96
N GLU A 136 -2.86 -1.48 -24.37
CA GLU A 136 -3.75 -1.70 -25.52
C GLU A 136 -2.97 -1.75 -26.85
N LYS A 137 -2.01 -0.85 -27.06
CA LYS A 137 -1.12 -0.87 -28.22
C LYS A 137 -0.28 -2.14 -28.26
N ASP A 138 0.34 -2.50 -27.14
CA ASP A 138 1.15 -3.71 -27.01
C ASP A 138 0.32 -4.98 -27.29
N ALA A 139 -0.92 -5.03 -26.77
CA ALA A 139 -1.83 -6.16 -26.99
C ALA A 139 -2.25 -6.34 -28.46
N ARG A 140 -2.32 -5.25 -29.25
CA ARG A 140 -2.58 -5.26 -30.68
C ARG A 140 -1.32 -5.53 -31.53
N GLY A 141 -0.14 -5.58 -30.92
CA GLY A 141 1.14 -5.73 -31.63
C GLY A 141 1.63 -4.43 -32.27
N GLU A 142 1.26 -3.27 -31.74
CA GLU A 142 1.61 -1.92 -32.15
C GLU A 142 2.47 -1.18 -31.11
N PRO A 143 3.57 -1.79 -30.58
CA PRO A 143 4.36 -1.17 -29.52
C PRO A 143 5.06 0.10 -30.01
N ASP A 144 5.40 0.98 -29.08
CA ASP A 144 6.16 2.19 -29.35
C ASP A 144 7.65 1.97 -29.67
N GLY A 145 8.13 0.74 -29.52
CA GLY A 145 9.53 0.35 -29.78
C GLY A 145 10.50 0.67 -28.65
N VAL A 146 10.03 1.22 -27.52
CA VAL A 146 10.87 1.58 -26.36
C VAL A 146 11.13 0.37 -25.46
N ASP A 147 10.08 -0.42 -25.19
CA ASP A 147 10.20 -1.59 -24.32
C ASP A 147 10.48 -2.88 -25.12
N PRO A 148 11.59 -3.59 -24.86
CA PRO A 148 11.88 -4.89 -25.51
C PRO A 148 10.93 -6.01 -25.08
N PHE A 149 10.13 -5.82 -24.02
CA PHE A 149 9.20 -6.80 -23.49
C PHE A 149 7.72 -6.45 -23.77
N ALA A 150 7.45 -5.47 -24.64
CA ALA A 150 6.11 -5.02 -25.02
C ALA A 150 5.16 -6.18 -25.40
N LYS A 151 5.67 -7.21 -26.10
CA LYS A 151 4.87 -8.40 -26.38
C LYS A 151 4.40 -9.12 -25.11
N LYS A 152 5.26 -9.25 -24.08
CA LYS A 152 4.88 -9.90 -22.80
C LYS A 152 3.86 -9.05 -22.05
N VAL A 153 4.01 -7.71 -22.07
CA VAL A 153 3.07 -6.74 -21.51
C VAL A 153 1.70 -6.90 -22.18
N GLY A 154 1.66 -6.87 -23.52
CA GLY A 154 0.43 -7.03 -24.29
C GLY A 154 -0.23 -8.40 -24.10
N ASP A 155 0.54 -9.48 -24.07
CA ASP A 155 0.02 -10.83 -23.85
C ASP A 155 -0.56 -11.00 -22.45
N PHE A 156 0.07 -10.45 -21.43
CA PHE A 156 -0.46 -10.47 -20.05
C PHE A 156 -1.79 -9.70 -19.98
N TYR A 157 -1.83 -8.48 -20.48
CA TYR A 157 -3.04 -7.65 -20.48
C TYR A 157 -4.17 -8.31 -21.26
N ALA A 158 -3.92 -8.77 -22.48
CA ALA A 158 -4.94 -9.43 -23.31
C ALA A 158 -5.50 -10.69 -22.64
N THR A 159 -4.65 -11.50 -21.98
CA THR A 159 -5.11 -12.67 -21.21
C THR A 159 -5.97 -12.27 -20.03
N CYS A 160 -5.62 -11.15 -19.38
CA CYS A 160 -6.42 -10.62 -18.28
C CYS A 160 -7.79 -10.12 -18.77
N MET A 161 -7.87 -9.54 -19.95
CA MET A 161 -9.14 -9.05 -20.51
C MET A 161 -10.08 -10.17 -21.01
N ASP A 162 -9.56 -11.39 -21.24
CA ASP A 162 -10.34 -12.54 -21.68
C ASP A 162 -11.13 -13.18 -20.52
N GLU A 163 -12.41 -12.82 -20.39
CA GLU A 163 -13.27 -13.31 -19.31
C GLU A 163 -13.54 -14.81 -19.41
N GLN A 164 -13.67 -15.34 -20.65
CA GLN A 164 -13.94 -16.75 -20.86
C GLN A 164 -12.76 -17.63 -20.39
N LYS A 165 -11.53 -17.20 -20.67
CA LYS A 165 -10.34 -17.90 -20.18
C LYS A 165 -10.17 -17.80 -18.67
N ALA A 166 -10.58 -16.69 -18.06
CA ALA A 166 -10.60 -16.57 -16.61
C ALA A 166 -11.59 -17.56 -15.96
N GLU A 167 -12.76 -17.80 -16.57
CA GLU A 167 -13.75 -18.77 -16.09
C GLU A 167 -13.30 -20.23 -16.29
N THR A 168 -12.48 -20.53 -17.29
CA THR A 168 -12.13 -21.91 -17.66
C THR A 168 -10.68 -22.24 -17.36
N ALA A 169 -9.74 -21.67 -18.08
CA ALA A 169 -8.32 -22.03 -17.99
C ALA A 169 -7.69 -21.63 -16.64
N SER A 170 -8.04 -20.45 -16.11
CA SER A 170 -7.54 -20.05 -14.78
C SER A 170 -8.12 -20.92 -13.67
N LEU A 171 -9.40 -21.31 -13.76
CA LEU A 171 -10.00 -22.22 -12.83
C LEU A 171 -9.37 -23.62 -12.89
N ALA A 172 -9.07 -24.11 -14.10
CA ALA A 172 -8.36 -25.38 -14.28
C ALA A 172 -6.94 -25.35 -13.66
N THR A 173 -6.22 -24.22 -13.79
CA THR A 173 -4.93 -24.02 -13.12
C THR A 173 -5.08 -24.11 -11.60
N LEU A 174 -6.07 -23.42 -11.01
CA LEU A 174 -6.34 -23.52 -9.58
C LEU A 174 -6.70 -24.94 -9.15
N GLN A 175 -7.57 -25.63 -9.89
CA GLN A 175 -7.98 -26.99 -9.59
C GLN A 175 -6.79 -27.97 -9.55
N SER A 176 -5.78 -27.76 -10.38
CA SER A 176 -4.52 -28.54 -10.32
C SER A 176 -3.84 -28.32 -8.96
N TRP A 177 -3.69 -27.09 -8.50
CA TRP A 177 -3.10 -26.79 -7.18
C TRP A 177 -3.91 -27.41 -6.03
N LEU A 178 -5.24 -27.31 -6.09
CA LEU A 178 -6.11 -27.92 -5.07
C LEU A 178 -5.98 -29.43 -5.01
N LYS A 179 -5.81 -30.09 -6.16
CA LYS A 179 -5.58 -31.53 -6.24
C LYS A 179 -4.25 -31.92 -5.60
N ASP A 180 -3.18 -31.14 -5.81
CA ASP A 180 -1.88 -31.40 -5.19
C ASP A 180 -1.96 -31.23 -3.66
N ILE A 181 -2.65 -30.21 -3.17
CA ILE A 181 -2.93 -30.02 -1.74
C ILE A 181 -3.73 -31.20 -1.16
N ASP A 182 -4.73 -31.69 -1.86
CA ASP A 182 -5.52 -32.85 -1.41
C ASP A 182 -4.67 -34.13 -1.33
N GLY A 183 -3.62 -34.22 -2.14
CA GLY A 183 -2.66 -35.33 -2.16
C GLY A 183 -1.65 -35.33 -1.00
N LEU A 184 -1.59 -34.28 -0.17
CA LEU A 184 -0.62 -34.18 0.93
C LEU A 184 -0.82 -35.30 1.97
N ARG A 185 0.29 -35.94 2.40
CA ARG A 185 0.23 -37.07 3.32
C ARG A 185 1.00 -36.85 4.62
N ASP A 186 1.99 -35.99 4.64
CA ASP A 186 2.88 -35.79 5.79
C ASP A 186 3.42 -34.35 5.87
N GLY A 187 4.18 -34.05 6.92
CA GLY A 187 4.80 -32.75 7.15
C GLY A 187 5.89 -32.38 6.13
N LYS A 188 6.47 -33.35 5.41
CA LYS A 188 7.43 -33.07 4.33
C LYS A 188 6.71 -32.55 3.10
N ALA A 189 5.61 -33.20 2.73
CA ALA A 189 4.71 -32.74 1.66
C ALA A 189 4.12 -31.36 1.98
N LEU A 190 3.72 -31.11 3.23
CA LEU A 190 3.25 -29.79 3.69
C LEU A 190 4.31 -28.69 3.45
N ALA A 191 5.58 -28.96 3.77
CA ALA A 191 6.64 -27.95 3.61
C ALA A 191 6.92 -27.64 2.13
N LYS A 192 6.90 -28.65 1.26
CA LYS A 192 7.04 -28.48 -0.20
C LYS A 192 5.88 -27.69 -0.79
N GLU A 193 4.66 -28.03 -0.42
CA GLU A 193 3.47 -27.33 -0.90
C GLU A 193 3.41 -25.89 -0.42
N THR A 194 3.84 -25.65 0.82
CA THR A 194 3.98 -24.28 1.34
C THR A 194 4.97 -23.47 0.49
N ALA A 195 6.11 -24.06 0.16
CA ALA A 195 7.12 -23.42 -0.69
C ALA A 195 6.58 -23.14 -2.10
N PHE A 196 5.90 -24.12 -2.70
CA PHE A 196 5.26 -23.98 -4.01
C PHE A 196 4.25 -22.81 -4.00
N LEU A 197 3.32 -22.80 -3.06
CA LEU A 197 2.31 -21.76 -2.95
C LEU A 197 2.92 -20.37 -2.73
N GLN A 198 3.95 -20.28 -1.88
CA GLN A 198 4.64 -19.01 -1.63
C GLN A 198 5.44 -18.53 -2.85
N ALA A 199 6.08 -19.44 -3.59
CA ALA A 199 6.74 -19.10 -4.85
C ALA A 199 5.75 -18.51 -5.87
N HIS A 200 4.49 -18.96 -5.84
CA HIS A 200 3.41 -18.50 -6.73
C HIS A 200 2.54 -17.39 -6.11
N GLY A 201 3.03 -16.72 -5.07
CA GLY A 201 2.46 -15.50 -4.51
C GLY A 201 1.50 -15.68 -3.33
N ALA A 202 1.19 -16.94 -2.92
CA ALA A 202 0.33 -17.16 -1.76
C ALA A 202 1.06 -16.87 -0.44
N ARG A 203 0.34 -16.29 0.52
CA ARG A 203 0.88 -15.97 1.86
C ARG A 203 0.48 -17.04 2.87
N ALA A 204 0.98 -18.27 2.70
CA ALA A 204 0.67 -19.37 3.60
C ALA A 204 1.59 -19.35 4.84
N PHE A 205 1.03 -19.44 6.03
CA PHE A 205 1.66 -19.52 7.35
C PHE A 205 2.58 -18.34 7.72
N PHE A 206 3.59 -18.01 6.92
CA PHE A 206 4.62 -17.01 7.19
C PHE A 206 5.16 -16.42 5.89
N GLY A 207 5.99 -15.37 5.99
CA GLY A 207 6.74 -14.82 4.87
C GLY A 207 8.21 -15.21 4.92
N PHE A 208 8.81 -15.52 3.76
CA PHE A 208 10.26 -15.67 3.60
C PHE A 208 10.74 -14.91 2.36
N GLY A 209 11.91 -14.29 2.45
CA GLY A 209 12.54 -13.57 1.35
C GLY A 209 13.94 -13.09 1.71
N SER A 210 14.57 -12.32 0.81
CA SER A 210 15.82 -11.66 1.09
C SER A 210 15.63 -10.49 2.05
N GLN A 211 16.62 -10.23 2.87
CA GLN A 211 16.69 -9.08 3.77
C GLN A 211 18.13 -8.59 3.85
N GLN A 212 18.34 -7.28 3.78
CA GLN A 212 19.62 -6.70 4.15
C GLN A 212 19.87 -6.95 5.62
N ASP A 213 21.08 -7.34 5.98
CA ASP A 213 21.44 -7.55 7.39
C ASP A 213 21.48 -6.20 8.10
N PHE A 214 20.77 -6.06 9.22
CA PHE A 214 20.73 -4.80 9.95
C PHE A 214 22.06 -4.45 10.65
N LYS A 215 22.92 -5.41 10.89
CA LYS A 215 24.23 -5.17 11.53
C LYS A 215 25.40 -5.14 10.54
N ASP A 216 25.19 -5.63 9.33
CA ASP A 216 26.11 -5.51 8.20
C ASP A 216 25.32 -5.20 6.92
N ALA A 217 25.05 -3.92 6.72
CA ALA A 217 24.23 -3.43 5.60
C ALA A 217 24.81 -3.70 4.20
N THR A 218 26.02 -4.31 4.12
CA THR A 218 26.60 -4.75 2.85
C THR A 218 26.14 -6.14 2.43
N GLN A 219 25.54 -6.92 3.32
CA GLN A 219 25.16 -8.30 3.13
C GLN A 219 23.64 -8.48 2.99
N VAL A 220 23.25 -9.47 2.19
CA VAL A 220 21.86 -9.92 2.10
C VAL A 220 21.73 -11.30 2.73
N ILE A 221 20.86 -11.41 3.73
CA ILE A 221 20.52 -12.64 4.45
C ILE A 221 19.08 -13.07 4.18
N GLY A 222 18.69 -14.27 4.61
CA GLY A 222 17.28 -14.66 4.64
C GLY A 222 16.52 -13.92 5.73
N GLY A 223 15.23 -13.70 5.54
CA GLY A 223 14.39 -13.18 6.57
C GLY A 223 13.07 -13.94 6.67
N LEU A 224 12.73 -14.40 7.87
CA LEU A 224 11.45 -15.04 8.18
C LEU A 224 10.57 -14.10 9.00
N ASP A 225 9.34 -13.90 8.54
CA ASP A 225 8.38 -13.01 9.19
C ASP A 225 7.04 -13.69 9.45
N GLN A 226 6.31 -13.22 10.47
CA GLN A 226 4.95 -13.65 10.74
C GLN A 226 4.04 -13.38 9.53
N GLY A 227 2.97 -14.20 9.38
CA GLY A 227 2.07 -14.06 8.24
C GLY A 227 0.88 -15.00 8.32
N GLY A 228 0.25 -15.25 7.18
CA GLY A 228 -0.78 -16.29 7.05
C GLY A 228 -2.20 -15.85 7.40
N LEU A 229 -2.43 -14.61 7.82
CA LEU A 229 -3.77 -14.07 8.10
C LEU A 229 -4.46 -13.62 6.79
N GLY A 230 -5.78 -13.74 6.74
CA GLY A 230 -6.61 -13.25 5.65
C GLY A 230 -7.28 -11.90 5.97
N LEU A 231 -7.57 -11.60 7.25
CA LEU A 231 -7.99 -10.27 7.68
C LEU A 231 -6.79 -9.33 7.86
N PRO A 232 -6.97 -8.01 7.78
CA PRO A 232 -5.88 -7.04 7.67
C PRO A 232 -4.87 -7.03 8.84
N ASP A 233 -5.30 -7.32 10.05
CA ASP A 233 -4.47 -7.28 11.26
C ASP A 233 -4.92 -8.33 12.28
N ARG A 234 -4.01 -8.72 13.19
CA ARG A 234 -4.31 -9.67 14.29
C ARG A 234 -5.50 -9.23 15.14
N ASP A 235 -5.69 -7.94 15.32
CA ASP A 235 -6.75 -7.38 16.16
C ASP A 235 -8.14 -7.76 15.66
N TYR A 236 -8.35 -7.92 14.36
CA TYR A 236 -9.62 -8.39 13.79
C TYR A 236 -10.02 -9.78 14.28
N TYR A 237 -9.04 -10.63 14.63
CA TYR A 237 -9.27 -11.97 15.18
C TYR A 237 -9.47 -11.98 16.70
N LEU A 238 -8.93 -11.00 17.43
CA LEU A 238 -8.73 -11.04 18.87
C LEU A 238 -9.64 -10.11 19.67
N LYS A 239 -10.08 -8.99 19.07
CA LYS A 239 -10.97 -8.04 19.74
C LYS A 239 -12.39 -8.57 19.86
N ASP A 240 -13.04 -8.25 20.99
CA ASP A 240 -14.38 -8.74 21.34
C ASP A 240 -15.51 -7.72 21.12
N ASP A 241 -15.18 -6.56 20.50
CA ASP A 241 -16.20 -5.61 20.08
C ASP A 241 -17.12 -6.20 18.99
N GLN A 242 -18.36 -5.67 18.91
CA GLN A 242 -19.38 -6.22 18.01
C GLN A 242 -18.93 -6.20 16.55
N ARG A 243 -18.30 -5.11 16.11
CA ARG A 243 -17.81 -4.97 14.75
C ARG A 243 -16.78 -6.04 14.38
N SER A 244 -15.80 -6.30 15.25
CA SER A 244 -14.79 -7.34 15.04
C SER A 244 -15.44 -8.72 14.96
N LYS A 245 -16.48 -8.99 15.76
CA LYS A 245 -17.27 -10.22 15.69
C LYS A 245 -18.01 -10.36 14.36
N ASP A 246 -18.66 -9.29 13.91
CA ASP A 246 -19.40 -9.26 12.63
C ASP A 246 -18.46 -9.48 11.44
N LEU A 247 -17.29 -8.84 11.46
CA LEU A 247 -16.28 -9.01 10.42
C LEU A 247 -15.70 -10.44 10.38
N ARG A 248 -15.48 -11.08 11.54
CA ARG A 248 -15.07 -12.49 11.59
C ARG A 248 -16.15 -13.41 11.03
N ALA A 249 -17.41 -13.18 11.37
CA ALA A 249 -18.53 -13.96 10.84
C ALA A 249 -18.64 -13.80 9.32
N LEU A 250 -18.56 -12.57 8.81
CA LEU A 250 -18.55 -12.27 7.39
C LEU A 250 -17.35 -12.91 6.66
N TYR A 251 -16.18 -12.86 7.27
CA TYR A 251 -14.97 -13.46 6.71
C TYR A 251 -15.08 -14.98 6.64
N GLN A 252 -15.58 -15.64 7.69
CA GLN A 252 -15.82 -17.08 7.68
C GLN A 252 -16.85 -17.49 6.62
N GLU A 253 -17.92 -16.71 6.44
CA GLU A 253 -18.88 -16.90 5.36
C GLU A 253 -18.24 -16.72 3.98
N HIS A 254 -17.38 -15.70 3.83
CA HIS A 254 -16.61 -15.46 2.61
C HIS A 254 -15.72 -16.66 2.24
N VAL A 255 -14.96 -17.19 3.21
CA VAL A 255 -14.13 -18.38 3.01
C VAL A 255 -14.99 -19.57 2.55
N ALA A 256 -16.14 -19.80 3.20
CA ALA A 256 -17.05 -20.88 2.83
C ALA A 256 -17.58 -20.74 1.39
N LYS A 257 -18.02 -19.54 1.01
CA LYS A 257 -18.52 -19.26 -0.36
C LYS A 257 -17.44 -19.43 -1.42
N MET A 258 -16.23 -18.96 -1.14
CA MET A 258 -15.11 -19.13 -2.05
C MET A 258 -14.74 -20.60 -2.25
N LEU A 259 -14.73 -21.40 -1.18
CA LEU A 259 -14.52 -22.84 -1.25
C LEU A 259 -15.64 -23.54 -2.05
N ALA A 260 -16.89 -23.13 -1.87
CA ALA A 260 -18.03 -23.67 -2.64
C ALA A 260 -17.90 -23.35 -4.14
N LEU A 261 -17.53 -22.12 -4.50
CA LEU A 261 -17.25 -21.72 -5.88
C LEU A 261 -16.12 -22.56 -6.52
N ALA A 262 -15.17 -23.02 -5.72
CA ALA A 262 -14.09 -23.91 -6.17
C ALA A 262 -14.48 -25.38 -6.22
N GLY A 263 -15.76 -25.72 -5.99
CA GLY A 263 -16.31 -27.08 -6.10
C GLY A 263 -16.41 -27.85 -4.78
N THR A 264 -16.14 -27.24 -3.63
CA THR A 264 -16.39 -27.88 -2.33
C THR A 264 -17.91 -27.91 -2.05
N PRO A 265 -18.49 -29.04 -1.68
CA PRO A 265 -19.91 -29.11 -1.31
C PRO A 265 -20.23 -28.14 -0.15
N GLU A 266 -21.34 -27.41 -0.20
CA GLU A 266 -21.70 -26.37 0.79
C GLU A 266 -21.67 -26.88 2.24
N ALA A 267 -22.16 -28.08 2.48
CA ALA A 267 -22.15 -28.71 3.81
C ALA A 267 -20.73 -28.95 4.36
N ALA A 268 -19.71 -29.09 3.49
CA ALA A 268 -18.30 -29.22 3.85
C ALA A 268 -17.64 -27.87 3.95
N ALA A 269 -17.97 -26.94 3.06
CA ALA A 269 -17.34 -25.61 2.96
C ALA A 269 -17.43 -24.82 4.27
N GLY A 270 -18.58 -24.85 4.95
CA GLY A 270 -18.75 -24.20 6.26
C GLY A 270 -17.81 -24.75 7.35
N LYS A 271 -17.63 -26.07 7.39
CA LYS A 271 -16.69 -26.71 8.34
C LYS A 271 -15.23 -26.39 8.00
N GLN A 272 -14.88 -26.39 6.71
CA GLN A 272 -13.56 -26.03 6.25
C GLN A 272 -13.23 -24.55 6.56
N ALA A 273 -14.18 -23.64 6.37
CA ALA A 273 -14.04 -22.23 6.73
C ALA A 273 -13.84 -22.03 8.25
N GLN A 274 -14.51 -22.82 9.07
CA GLN A 274 -14.30 -22.81 10.52
C GLN A 274 -12.86 -23.24 10.87
N ALA A 275 -12.33 -24.29 10.24
CA ALA A 275 -10.96 -24.74 10.45
C ALA A 275 -9.94 -23.68 10.03
N VAL A 276 -10.16 -23.00 8.90
CA VAL A 276 -9.35 -21.86 8.46
C VAL A 276 -9.36 -20.76 9.50
N MET A 277 -10.55 -20.34 9.98
CA MET A 277 -10.67 -19.30 11.01
C MET A 277 -9.95 -19.67 12.30
N GLN A 278 -10.02 -20.93 12.72
CA GLN A 278 -9.31 -21.42 13.90
C GLN A 278 -7.79 -21.35 13.74
N MET A 279 -7.28 -21.78 12.58
CA MET A 279 -5.85 -21.71 12.24
C MET A 279 -5.36 -20.27 12.24
N GLU A 280 -6.05 -19.38 11.54
CA GLU A 280 -5.67 -17.96 11.46
C GLU A 280 -5.77 -17.27 12.84
N THR A 281 -6.74 -17.61 13.66
CA THR A 281 -6.86 -17.10 15.04
C THR A 281 -5.67 -17.53 15.90
N GLN A 282 -5.17 -18.76 15.76
CA GLN A 282 -3.99 -19.22 16.48
C GLN A 282 -2.73 -18.45 16.04
N MET A 283 -2.59 -18.22 14.73
CA MET A 283 -1.49 -17.39 14.18
C MET A 283 -1.61 -15.93 14.63
N ALA A 284 -2.81 -15.36 14.66
CA ALA A 284 -3.06 -14.00 15.15
C ALA A 284 -2.64 -13.83 16.62
N ARG A 285 -2.93 -14.82 17.47
CA ARG A 285 -2.48 -14.82 18.87
C ARG A 285 -0.96 -14.90 19.02
N ALA A 286 -0.30 -15.59 18.09
CA ALA A 286 1.15 -15.72 18.08
C ALA A 286 1.87 -14.51 17.46
N SER A 287 1.17 -13.68 16.72
CA SER A 287 1.72 -12.51 16.01
C SER A 287 2.06 -11.38 16.99
N MET A 288 3.18 -10.71 16.75
CA MET A 288 3.59 -9.48 17.42
C MET A 288 2.67 -8.31 16.98
N ASP A 289 2.42 -7.39 17.89
CA ASP A 289 1.64 -6.19 17.64
C ASP A 289 2.31 -5.25 16.61
N LYS A 290 1.51 -4.51 15.85
CA LYS A 290 2.00 -3.63 14.79
C LYS A 290 2.83 -2.45 15.30
N VAL A 291 2.51 -1.89 16.47
CA VAL A 291 3.30 -0.81 17.09
C VAL A 291 4.64 -1.37 17.57
N GLU A 292 4.63 -2.53 18.21
CA GLU A 292 5.84 -3.18 18.70
C GLU A 292 6.81 -3.55 17.57
N ARG A 293 6.26 -3.90 16.38
CA ARG A 293 7.03 -4.24 15.18
C ARG A 293 7.79 -3.06 14.57
N ARG A 294 7.46 -1.84 14.93
CA ARG A 294 8.15 -0.63 14.47
C ARG A 294 9.58 -0.52 15.01
N ASP A 295 9.86 -1.12 16.16
CA ASP A 295 11.23 -1.11 16.73
C ASP A 295 12.14 -2.13 16.01
N PRO A 296 13.13 -1.68 15.20
CA PRO A 296 14.01 -2.57 14.46
C PRO A 296 14.83 -3.51 15.34
N ASN A 297 15.09 -3.13 16.60
CA ASN A 297 15.80 -4.01 17.55
C ASN A 297 14.92 -5.19 18.00
N LYS A 298 13.60 -4.99 18.07
CA LYS A 298 12.65 -6.05 18.46
C LYS A 298 12.37 -7.06 17.36
N ILE A 299 12.77 -6.77 16.13
CA ILE A 299 12.58 -7.64 14.96
C ILE A 299 13.91 -8.13 14.37
N TYR A 300 15.02 -7.98 15.08
CA TYR A 300 16.31 -8.46 14.63
C TYR A 300 16.82 -9.62 15.50
N HIS A 301 16.66 -10.85 14.99
CA HIS A 301 17.04 -12.09 15.67
C HIS A 301 17.73 -13.04 14.67
N PRO A 302 18.97 -12.73 14.25
CA PRO A 302 19.70 -13.56 13.30
C PRO A 302 20.04 -14.92 13.91
N MET A 303 19.86 -15.99 13.13
CA MET A 303 20.21 -17.34 13.52
C MET A 303 20.54 -18.20 12.31
N ASP A 304 21.20 -19.33 12.53
CA ASP A 304 21.44 -20.33 11.52
C ASP A 304 20.25 -21.31 11.33
N ARG A 305 20.33 -22.16 10.34
CA ARG A 305 19.29 -23.17 10.07
C ARG A 305 19.12 -24.20 11.18
N ALA A 306 20.23 -24.53 11.91
CA ALA A 306 20.17 -25.52 12.99
C ALA A 306 19.39 -24.95 14.19
N ALA A 307 19.61 -23.68 14.53
CA ALA A 307 18.86 -22.97 15.56
C ALA A 307 17.38 -22.82 15.17
N LEU A 308 17.08 -22.49 13.93
CA LEU A 308 15.71 -22.41 13.42
C LEU A 308 14.97 -23.76 13.55
N LYS A 309 15.62 -24.87 13.14
CA LYS A 309 15.04 -26.22 13.29
C LYS A 309 14.79 -26.60 14.73
N LYS A 310 15.72 -26.27 15.64
CA LYS A 310 15.54 -26.48 17.08
C LYS A 310 14.40 -25.66 17.65
N MET A 311 14.23 -24.43 17.20
CA MET A 311 13.18 -23.52 17.64
C MET A 311 11.79 -23.94 17.13
N ALA A 312 11.69 -24.40 15.89
CA ALA A 312 10.44 -24.72 15.21
C ALA A 312 10.51 -26.11 14.51
N PRO A 313 10.55 -27.21 15.28
CA PRO A 313 10.90 -28.55 14.80
C PRO A 313 9.79 -29.23 13.95
N TYR A 314 8.53 -28.83 14.05
CA TYR A 314 7.44 -29.46 13.31
C TYR A 314 7.29 -29.05 11.84
N PHE A 315 8.19 -28.20 11.35
CA PHE A 315 8.22 -27.81 9.93
C PHE A 315 9.52 -28.28 9.27
N ALA A 316 9.43 -28.86 8.08
CA ALA A 316 10.58 -29.43 7.38
C ALA A 316 11.38 -28.36 6.62
N TRP A 317 12.07 -27.49 7.36
CA TRP A 317 12.79 -26.29 6.87
C TRP A 317 13.74 -26.55 5.70
N ASP A 318 14.53 -27.63 5.76
CA ASP A 318 15.48 -27.90 4.67
C ASP A 318 14.80 -28.21 3.35
N LEU A 319 13.69 -28.96 3.40
CA LEU A 319 12.87 -29.23 2.22
C LEU A 319 12.19 -27.96 1.71
N TYR A 320 11.67 -27.15 2.62
CA TYR A 320 11.06 -25.88 2.28
C TYR A 320 12.05 -24.95 1.54
N PHE A 321 13.26 -24.75 2.09
CA PHE A 321 14.26 -23.90 1.44
C PHE A 321 14.73 -24.46 0.11
N ALA A 322 14.88 -25.78 -0.01
CA ALA A 322 15.26 -26.42 -1.27
C ALA A 322 14.20 -26.24 -2.35
N GLU A 323 12.92 -26.47 -2.02
CA GLU A 323 11.79 -26.33 -2.95
C GLU A 323 11.56 -24.88 -3.38
N LEU A 324 11.73 -23.94 -2.45
CA LEU A 324 11.59 -22.51 -2.72
C LEU A 324 12.72 -21.93 -3.58
N GLY A 325 13.82 -22.69 -3.78
CA GLY A 325 14.96 -22.22 -4.56
C GLY A 325 16.06 -21.52 -3.74
N ALA A 326 16.05 -21.66 -2.42
CA ALA A 326 17.05 -21.08 -1.50
C ALA A 326 17.81 -22.15 -0.68
N PRO A 327 18.37 -23.23 -1.30
CA PRO A 327 19.01 -24.33 -0.56
C PRO A 327 20.28 -23.90 0.18
N SER A 328 20.91 -22.81 -0.25
CA SER A 328 22.20 -22.31 0.26
C SER A 328 22.05 -21.27 1.39
N VAL A 329 20.82 -20.90 1.78
CA VAL A 329 20.63 -19.93 2.87
C VAL A 329 21.25 -20.42 4.16
N LYS A 330 22.17 -19.62 4.75
CA LYS A 330 22.91 -19.97 5.96
C LYS A 330 22.43 -19.18 7.17
N GLN A 331 22.25 -17.87 7.00
CA GLN A 331 21.85 -16.94 8.03
C GLN A 331 20.46 -16.40 7.74
N ILE A 332 19.63 -16.35 8.77
CA ILE A 332 18.23 -15.98 8.67
C ILE A 332 17.90 -15.05 9.83
N ASN A 333 17.43 -13.86 9.56
CA ASN A 333 16.76 -13.07 10.57
C ASN A 333 15.34 -13.59 10.77
N VAL A 334 15.01 -14.09 11.95
CA VAL A 334 13.66 -14.49 12.36
C VAL A 334 13.02 -13.31 13.07
N LEU A 335 12.19 -12.53 12.37
CA LEU A 335 11.68 -11.26 12.89
C LEU A 335 10.88 -11.42 14.20
N VAL A 336 10.13 -12.51 14.32
CA VAL A 336 9.29 -12.79 15.49
C VAL A 336 9.48 -14.24 15.96
N PRO A 337 10.53 -14.56 16.74
CA PRO A 337 10.81 -15.93 17.18
C PRO A 337 9.66 -16.61 17.95
N SER A 338 8.90 -15.84 18.72
CA SER A 338 7.71 -16.33 19.44
C SER A 338 6.64 -16.83 18.51
N PHE A 339 6.41 -16.16 17.37
CA PHE A 339 5.48 -16.59 16.35
C PHE A 339 5.86 -17.97 15.79
N PHE A 340 7.11 -18.18 15.43
CA PHE A 340 7.58 -19.44 14.85
C PHE A 340 7.55 -20.61 15.83
N LYS A 341 7.85 -20.35 17.12
CA LYS A 341 7.68 -21.36 18.19
C LYS A 341 6.22 -21.80 18.30
N ASN A 342 5.29 -20.84 18.29
CA ASN A 342 3.85 -21.13 18.41
C ASN A 342 3.29 -21.76 17.12
N LEU A 343 3.68 -21.24 15.94
CA LEU A 343 3.32 -21.84 14.66
C LEU A 343 3.73 -23.31 14.59
N SER A 344 4.98 -23.62 15.01
CA SER A 344 5.48 -24.98 15.05
C SER A 344 4.57 -25.90 15.91
N LYS A 345 4.18 -25.46 17.11
CA LYS A 345 3.24 -26.20 17.98
C LYS A 345 1.89 -26.37 17.31
N THR A 346 1.36 -25.29 16.70
CA THR A 346 0.09 -25.33 15.98
C THR A 346 0.13 -26.36 14.85
N LEU A 347 1.18 -26.37 14.03
CA LEU A 347 1.34 -27.34 12.95
C LEU A 347 1.43 -28.77 13.47
N GLY A 348 2.10 -28.99 14.63
CA GLY A 348 2.24 -30.30 15.24
C GLY A 348 0.95 -30.83 15.90
N SER A 349 0.02 -29.95 16.28
CA SER A 349 -1.24 -30.31 16.94
C SER A 349 -2.46 -30.30 16.01
N THR A 350 -2.36 -29.66 14.83
CA THR A 350 -3.46 -29.58 13.87
C THR A 350 -3.52 -30.87 13.01
N ASN A 351 -4.71 -31.41 12.84
CA ASN A 351 -4.87 -32.58 12.00
C ASN A 351 -4.62 -32.26 10.51
N GLY A 352 -4.23 -33.29 9.73
CA GLY A 352 -3.85 -33.09 8.34
C GLY A 352 -4.96 -32.55 7.43
N ALA A 353 -6.25 -32.82 7.75
CA ALA A 353 -7.37 -32.30 6.98
C ALA A 353 -7.50 -30.77 7.14
N ASP A 354 -7.33 -30.23 8.35
CA ASP A 354 -7.42 -28.80 8.61
C ASP A 354 -6.23 -28.04 8.04
N LEU A 355 -5.03 -28.63 8.03
CA LEU A 355 -3.87 -28.08 7.32
C LEU A 355 -4.13 -27.95 5.82
N LYS A 356 -4.73 -28.99 5.18
CA LYS A 356 -5.14 -28.95 3.77
C LYS A 356 -6.21 -27.86 3.54
N ASN A 357 -7.22 -27.76 4.40
CA ASN A 357 -8.26 -26.75 4.30
C ASN A 357 -7.66 -25.32 4.31
N TYR A 358 -6.68 -25.08 5.18
CA TYR A 358 -5.98 -23.80 5.24
C TYR A 358 -5.17 -23.53 3.96
N LEU A 359 -4.39 -24.49 3.45
CA LEU A 359 -3.64 -24.31 2.20
C LEU A 359 -4.55 -24.11 0.99
N ARG A 360 -5.67 -24.87 0.91
CA ARG A 360 -6.71 -24.68 -0.12
C ARG A 360 -7.26 -23.24 -0.09
N TRP A 361 -7.53 -22.73 1.10
CA TRP A 361 -7.94 -21.34 1.28
C TRP A 361 -6.87 -20.35 0.79
N LYS A 362 -5.62 -20.53 1.16
CA LYS A 362 -4.54 -19.62 0.73
C LYS A 362 -4.29 -19.64 -0.79
N ALA A 363 -4.40 -20.79 -1.43
CA ALA A 363 -4.38 -20.91 -2.88
C ALA A 363 -5.56 -20.14 -3.52
N LEU A 364 -6.75 -20.28 -2.97
CA LEU A 364 -7.97 -19.62 -3.45
C LEU A 364 -7.91 -18.10 -3.25
N GLU A 365 -7.57 -17.66 -2.06
CA GLU A 365 -7.45 -16.25 -1.70
C GLU A 365 -6.51 -15.49 -2.66
N THR A 366 -5.36 -16.10 -2.96
CA THR A 366 -4.37 -15.54 -3.88
C THR A 366 -4.86 -15.50 -5.32
N SER A 367 -5.59 -16.53 -5.75
CA SER A 367 -6.05 -16.68 -7.13
C SER A 367 -7.30 -15.87 -7.47
N ALA A 368 -8.07 -15.46 -6.48
CA ALA A 368 -9.44 -14.94 -6.62
C ALA A 368 -9.62 -13.87 -7.71
N ASN A 369 -8.69 -12.92 -7.82
CA ASN A 369 -8.76 -11.84 -8.81
C ASN A 369 -8.42 -12.29 -10.25
N SER A 370 -7.82 -13.47 -10.40
CA SER A 370 -7.45 -14.07 -11.69
C SER A 370 -8.48 -15.09 -12.19
N LEU A 371 -9.51 -15.34 -11.38
CA LEU A 371 -10.58 -16.29 -11.68
C LEU A 371 -11.81 -15.59 -12.28
N GLY A 372 -12.85 -16.36 -12.56
CA GLY A 372 -14.08 -15.90 -13.14
C GLY A 372 -14.90 -14.97 -12.24
N LYS A 373 -15.97 -14.45 -12.81
CA LYS A 373 -16.82 -13.40 -12.22
C LYS A 373 -17.28 -13.72 -10.79
N GLY A 374 -17.74 -14.95 -10.54
CA GLY A 374 -18.25 -15.34 -9.21
C GLY A 374 -17.23 -15.17 -8.08
N PHE A 375 -15.95 -15.50 -8.35
CA PHE A 375 -14.87 -15.33 -7.38
C PHE A 375 -14.54 -13.85 -7.14
N VAL A 376 -14.53 -13.05 -8.20
CA VAL A 376 -14.27 -11.61 -8.12
C VAL A 376 -15.38 -10.90 -7.34
N GLU A 377 -16.64 -11.25 -7.57
CA GLU A 377 -17.81 -10.69 -6.87
C GLU A 377 -17.80 -11.05 -5.39
N GLU A 378 -17.51 -12.33 -5.07
CA GLU A 378 -17.45 -12.75 -3.67
C GLU A 378 -16.26 -12.10 -2.93
N ARG A 379 -15.10 -11.99 -3.57
CA ARG A 379 -13.98 -11.24 -3.02
C ARG A 379 -14.35 -9.76 -2.79
N PHE A 380 -15.08 -9.16 -3.73
CA PHE A 380 -15.54 -7.79 -3.58
C PHE A 380 -16.54 -7.63 -2.42
N ARG A 381 -17.35 -8.62 -2.12
CA ARG A 381 -18.28 -8.59 -0.97
C ARG A 381 -17.51 -8.37 0.35
N LEU A 382 -16.43 -9.11 0.56
CA LEU A 382 -15.53 -8.89 1.72
C LEU A 382 -14.88 -7.52 1.64
N THR A 383 -14.34 -7.17 0.48
CA THR A 383 -13.73 -5.87 0.25
C THR A 383 -14.70 -4.74 0.58
N ARG A 384 -15.94 -4.78 0.11
CA ARG A 384 -16.97 -3.77 0.44
C ARG A 384 -17.15 -3.63 1.94
N ALA A 385 -17.26 -4.72 2.67
CA ALA A 385 -17.45 -4.69 4.12
C ALA A 385 -16.24 -4.09 4.86
N LEU A 386 -15.05 -4.40 4.41
CA LEU A 386 -13.82 -3.83 4.93
C LEU A 386 -13.57 -2.41 4.40
N THR A 387 -14.06 -1.97 3.25
CA THR A 387 -13.67 -0.79 2.51
C THR A 387 -14.81 0.16 2.09
N GLY A 388 -16.15 -0.20 2.03
CA GLY A 388 -17.30 0.60 1.59
C GLY A 388 -17.29 1.00 0.11
N ALA A 389 -16.28 0.57 -0.67
CA ALA A 389 -16.39 0.69 -2.12
C ALA A 389 -17.76 0.15 -2.56
N LYS A 390 -18.46 0.85 -3.42
CA LYS A 390 -19.81 0.49 -3.81
C LYS A 390 -19.86 -0.40 -5.04
N ALA A 391 -18.84 -0.28 -5.92
CA ALA A 391 -18.73 -1.01 -7.17
C ALA A 391 -17.35 -1.66 -7.33
N ILE A 392 -17.30 -2.75 -8.09
CA ILE A 392 -16.03 -3.38 -8.50
C ILE A 392 -15.35 -2.48 -9.53
N LEU A 393 -14.03 -2.34 -9.46
CA LEU A 393 -13.25 -1.70 -10.50
C LEU A 393 -13.52 -2.32 -11.88
N PRO A 394 -13.73 -1.52 -12.93
CA PRO A 394 -13.81 -2.01 -14.30
C PRO A 394 -12.68 -2.98 -14.63
N ARG A 395 -12.96 -4.00 -15.46
CA ARG A 395 -11.98 -5.06 -15.74
C ARG A 395 -10.67 -4.51 -16.29
N TRP A 396 -10.72 -3.58 -17.24
CA TRP A 396 -9.53 -2.99 -17.83
C TRP A 396 -8.63 -2.32 -16.77
N LYS A 397 -9.20 -1.59 -15.79
CA LYS A 397 -8.43 -1.00 -14.68
C LYS A 397 -7.74 -2.07 -13.84
N ARG A 398 -8.47 -3.15 -13.50
CA ARG A 398 -7.88 -4.28 -12.77
C ARG A 398 -6.73 -4.92 -13.57
N CYS A 399 -6.91 -5.07 -14.88
CA CYS A 399 -5.91 -5.66 -15.77
C CYS A 399 -4.68 -4.77 -15.95
N VAL A 400 -4.84 -3.46 -16.09
CA VAL A 400 -3.71 -2.50 -16.09
C VAL A 400 -2.92 -2.62 -14.78
N GLN A 401 -3.60 -2.62 -13.64
CA GLN A 401 -2.93 -2.74 -12.33
C GLN A 401 -2.26 -4.11 -12.13
N MET A 402 -2.82 -5.19 -12.67
CA MET A 402 -2.18 -6.52 -12.61
C MET A 402 -0.95 -6.57 -13.51
N THR A 403 -1.00 -5.95 -14.70
CA THR A 403 0.13 -5.86 -15.63
C THR A 403 1.27 -5.02 -15.03
N ASP A 404 0.98 -3.87 -14.42
CA ASP A 404 1.99 -3.05 -13.74
C ASP A 404 2.64 -3.79 -12.57
N ARG A 405 1.88 -4.56 -11.80
CA ARG A 405 2.46 -5.41 -10.74
C ARG A 405 3.38 -6.51 -11.26
N ALA A 406 3.05 -7.10 -12.41
CA ALA A 406 3.81 -8.22 -13.00
C ALA A 406 5.03 -7.72 -13.79
N LEU A 407 4.89 -6.65 -14.55
CA LEU A 407 5.82 -6.16 -15.57
C LEU A 407 6.09 -4.65 -15.43
N GLY A 408 6.06 -4.13 -14.21
CA GLY A 408 6.02 -2.68 -13.95
C GLY A 408 7.21 -1.89 -14.46
N GLU A 409 8.43 -2.45 -14.48
CA GLU A 409 9.56 -1.76 -15.07
C GLU A 409 9.56 -1.83 -16.61
N ALA A 410 9.03 -2.92 -17.21
CA ALA A 410 8.82 -2.99 -18.64
C ALA A 410 7.84 -1.92 -19.09
N LEU A 411 6.66 -1.92 -18.48
CA LEU A 411 5.63 -0.91 -18.74
C LEU A 411 6.11 0.51 -18.41
N GLY A 412 6.96 0.65 -17.39
CA GLY A 412 7.57 1.90 -16.98
C GLY A 412 8.46 2.57 -18.03
N ARG A 413 9.08 1.79 -18.94
CA ARG A 413 9.93 2.35 -20.02
C ARG A 413 9.14 3.28 -20.93
N SER A 414 8.01 2.81 -21.44
CA SER A 414 7.11 3.61 -22.30
C SER A 414 6.45 4.75 -21.51
N PHE A 415 6.11 4.50 -20.24
CA PHE A 415 5.50 5.52 -19.37
C PHE A 415 6.39 6.75 -19.16
N VAL A 416 7.69 6.57 -18.88
CA VAL A 416 8.57 7.71 -18.54
C VAL A 416 8.90 8.59 -19.72
N THR A 417 8.84 8.09 -20.96
CA THR A 417 9.03 8.90 -22.17
C THR A 417 7.95 9.98 -22.34
N THR A 418 6.78 9.76 -21.75
CA THR A 418 5.62 10.64 -21.89
C THR A 418 5.42 11.57 -20.69
N THR A 419 6.02 11.24 -19.52
CA THR A 419 5.67 11.91 -18.26
C THR A 419 6.70 12.94 -17.79
N ILE A 420 7.89 12.53 -17.38
CA ILE A 420 8.80 13.44 -16.66
C ILE A 420 9.87 14.08 -17.54
N GLY A 421 10.41 13.34 -18.51
CA GLY A 421 11.55 13.78 -19.32
C GLY A 421 12.83 14.06 -18.50
N ASP A 422 13.94 14.38 -19.19
CA ASP A 422 15.22 14.64 -18.55
C ASP A 422 15.22 15.95 -17.77
N GLU A 423 14.51 16.97 -18.26
CA GLU A 423 14.42 18.28 -17.60
C GLU A 423 13.68 18.18 -16.26
N GLY A 424 12.55 17.50 -16.21
CA GLY A 424 11.82 17.28 -14.96
C GLY A 424 12.65 16.47 -13.94
N LYS A 425 13.38 15.44 -14.41
CA LYS A 425 14.30 14.66 -13.57
C LYS A 425 15.43 15.53 -13.00
N ARG A 426 15.99 16.44 -13.81
CA ARG A 426 17.03 17.40 -13.37
C ARG A 426 16.47 18.35 -12.31
N MET A 427 15.33 19.00 -12.57
CA MET A 427 14.72 19.95 -11.64
C MET A 427 14.34 19.28 -10.30
N ALA A 428 13.89 18.03 -10.32
CA ALA A 428 13.62 17.29 -9.10
C ALA A 428 14.89 17.00 -8.30
N LYS A 429 16.02 16.71 -8.96
CA LYS A 429 17.32 16.57 -8.29
C LYS A 429 17.77 17.90 -7.65
N ASP A 430 17.60 19.03 -8.35
CA ASP A 430 17.92 20.35 -7.80
C ASP A 430 17.06 20.66 -6.55
N LEU A 431 15.78 20.24 -6.57
CA LEU A 431 14.87 20.41 -5.44
C LEU A 431 15.32 19.58 -4.22
N ILE A 432 15.72 18.31 -4.42
CA ILE A 432 16.27 17.45 -3.35
C ILE A 432 17.51 18.09 -2.73
N GLN A 433 18.45 18.57 -3.53
CA GLN A 433 19.67 19.24 -3.02
C GLN A 433 19.34 20.47 -2.19
N GLY A 434 18.33 21.24 -2.59
CA GLY A 434 17.82 22.37 -1.79
C GLY A 434 17.30 21.93 -0.42
N ILE A 435 16.55 20.84 -0.37
CA ILE A 435 15.98 20.26 0.87
C ILE A 435 17.10 19.72 1.77
N GLU A 436 18.04 18.94 1.23
CA GLU A 436 19.20 18.41 1.97
C GLU A 436 20.04 19.54 2.57
N GLY A 437 20.33 20.59 1.78
CA GLY A 437 21.04 21.76 2.27
C GLY A 437 20.27 22.55 3.34
N ALA A 438 18.93 22.56 3.30
CA ALA A 438 18.12 23.14 4.37
C ALA A 438 18.17 22.32 5.65
N PHE A 439 18.10 20.98 5.54
CA PHE A 439 18.22 20.08 6.68
C PHE A 439 19.60 20.21 7.34
N GLU A 440 20.68 20.20 6.56
CA GLU A 440 22.04 20.35 7.10
C GLU A 440 22.21 21.63 7.91
N ARG A 441 21.71 22.75 7.38
CA ARG A 441 21.77 24.05 8.10
C ARG A 441 20.88 24.06 9.33
N ASN A 442 19.70 23.38 9.28
CA ASN A 442 18.81 23.29 10.43
C ASN A 442 19.43 22.49 11.59
N LEU A 443 20.27 21.48 11.31
CA LEU A 443 20.96 20.72 12.36
C LEU A 443 21.76 21.60 13.32
N ALA A 444 22.29 22.74 12.86
CA ALA A 444 22.97 23.70 13.70
C ALA A 444 22.05 24.39 14.74
N ASN A 445 20.75 24.41 14.47
CA ASN A 445 19.74 25.05 15.32
C ASN A 445 18.95 24.05 16.20
N VAL A 446 19.27 22.77 16.14
CA VAL A 446 18.63 21.73 16.96
C VAL A 446 19.29 21.75 18.35
N ASP A 447 18.59 22.31 19.32
CA ASP A 447 19.10 22.62 20.66
C ASP A 447 19.34 21.37 21.54
N TRP A 448 18.64 20.29 21.29
CA TRP A 448 18.74 19.03 22.03
C TRP A 448 19.88 18.11 21.54
N MET A 449 20.53 18.42 20.42
CA MET A 449 21.67 17.66 19.90
C MET A 449 22.99 18.19 20.48
N ASP A 450 23.89 17.27 20.82
CA ASP A 450 25.30 17.59 21.06
C ASP A 450 26.08 17.69 19.72
N ASP A 451 27.32 18.18 19.78
CA ASP A 451 28.14 18.38 18.57
C ASP A 451 28.50 17.05 17.87
N ALA A 452 28.66 15.96 18.65
CA ALA A 452 28.94 14.64 18.10
C ALA A 452 27.73 14.11 17.31
N ALA A 453 26.52 14.23 17.85
CA ALA A 453 25.30 13.84 17.16
C ALA A 453 25.03 14.68 15.90
N ARG A 454 25.31 16.00 15.95
CA ARG A 454 25.23 16.86 14.76
C ARG A 454 26.21 16.43 13.67
N ALA A 455 27.47 16.15 14.03
CA ALA A 455 28.49 15.71 13.08
C ALA A 455 28.09 14.36 12.43
N ALA A 456 27.67 13.39 13.23
CA ALA A 456 27.23 12.10 12.75
C ALA A 456 25.95 12.18 11.88
N SER A 457 25.02 13.09 12.22
CA SER A 457 23.81 13.34 11.41
C SER A 457 24.15 13.96 10.05
N LYS A 458 25.13 14.88 10.01
CA LYS A 458 25.66 15.44 8.74
C LYS A 458 26.36 14.36 7.92
N GLU A 459 27.12 13.49 8.53
CA GLU A 459 27.74 12.35 7.84
C GLU A 459 26.69 11.43 7.24
N LYS A 460 25.64 11.07 7.99
CA LYS A 460 24.55 10.27 7.47
C LYS A 460 23.85 10.95 6.28
N LEU A 461 23.53 12.24 6.41
CA LEU A 461 22.94 13.05 5.34
C LEU A 461 23.79 13.02 4.07
N SER A 462 25.11 13.20 4.18
CA SER A 462 26.02 13.21 3.04
C SER A 462 26.12 11.86 2.30
N LYS A 463 25.66 10.78 2.92
CA LYS A 463 25.67 9.42 2.36
C LYS A 463 24.31 8.98 1.81
N ILE A 464 23.29 9.82 1.85
CA ILE A 464 21.98 9.50 1.28
C ILE A 464 22.09 9.31 -0.23
N ASN A 465 21.57 8.21 -0.73
CA ASN A 465 21.48 7.93 -2.15
C ASN A 465 20.11 8.35 -2.70
N ASN A 466 20.08 9.27 -3.65
CA ASN A 466 18.84 9.80 -4.24
C ASN A 466 18.54 9.15 -5.58
N LYS A 467 17.41 8.44 -5.67
CA LYS A 467 16.90 7.80 -6.88
C LYS A 467 15.66 8.53 -7.38
N VAL A 468 15.73 9.07 -8.60
CA VAL A 468 14.70 9.97 -9.15
C VAL A 468 14.20 9.49 -10.48
N GLY A 469 12.89 9.35 -10.61
CA GLY A 469 12.15 9.05 -11.83
C GLY A 469 12.09 7.57 -12.16
N TYR A 470 13.20 7.00 -12.57
CA TYR A 470 13.28 5.63 -13.08
C TYR A 470 14.71 5.07 -12.92
N PRO A 471 14.87 3.71 -12.93
CA PRO A 471 16.18 3.07 -12.74
C PRO A 471 17.10 3.32 -13.93
N ASP A 472 18.40 3.49 -13.66
CA ASP A 472 19.41 3.56 -14.71
C ASP A 472 19.63 2.19 -15.38
N LYS A 473 19.47 1.10 -14.61
CA LYS A 473 19.48 -0.29 -15.09
C LYS A 473 18.10 -0.91 -14.94
N TRP A 474 17.44 -1.11 -16.06
CA TRP A 474 16.11 -1.72 -16.13
C TRP A 474 16.15 -3.22 -15.87
N ARG A 475 15.06 -3.74 -15.28
CA ARG A 475 14.88 -5.17 -15.03
C ARG A 475 14.79 -5.95 -16.34
N ASP A 476 15.49 -7.09 -16.38
CA ASP A 476 15.40 -8.05 -17.47
C ASP A 476 14.29 -9.06 -17.19
N TYR A 477 13.28 -9.07 -18.06
CA TYR A 477 12.17 -10.02 -18.02
C TYR A 477 12.30 -11.16 -19.03
N SER A 478 13.46 -11.38 -19.63
CA SER A 478 13.66 -12.39 -20.68
C SER A 478 13.26 -13.80 -20.23
N SER A 479 13.57 -14.17 -18.98
CA SER A 479 13.29 -15.50 -18.41
C SER A 479 11.85 -15.67 -17.90
N MET A 480 11.03 -14.62 -17.86
CA MET A 480 9.62 -14.72 -17.48
C MET A 480 8.78 -15.18 -18.68
N GLU A 481 8.01 -16.25 -18.52
CA GLU A 481 7.18 -16.79 -19.59
C GLU A 481 5.73 -16.32 -19.43
N ILE A 482 5.27 -15.48 -20.36
CA ILE A 482 3.90 -14.99 -20.41
C ILE A 482 3.21 -15.54 -21.66
N GLY A 483 2.06 -16.18 -21.46
CA GLY A 483 1.24 -16.76 -22.52
C GLY A 483 -0.16 -16.12 -22.60
N ARG A 484 -0.97 -16.60 -23.55
CA ARG A 484 -2.35 -16.14 -23.75
C ARG A 484 -3.42 -17.13 -23.28
N ASP A 485 -3.03 -18.15 -22.49
CA ASP A 485 -3.96 -19.23 -22.12
C ASP A 485 -4.63 -19.01 -20.76
N SER A 486 -3.87 -18.76 -19.70
CA SER A 486 -4.39 -18.66 -18.34
C SER A 486 -3.85 -17.41 -17.63
N LEU A 487 -4.75 -16.55 -17.18
CA LEU A 487 -4.37 -15.39 -16.37
C LEU A 487 -3.71 -15.82 -15.05
N LEU A 488 -4.26 -16.85 -14.39
CA LEU A 488 -3.67 -17.33 -13.14
C LEU A 488 -2.25 -17.89 -13.35
N ALA A 489 -2.00 -18.58 -14.47
CA ALA A 489 -0.65 -19.05 -14.81
C ALA A 489 0.31 -17.87 -14.99
N ASN A 490 -0.08 -16.81 -15.70
CA ASN A 490 0.73 -15.61 -15.89
C ASN A 490 1.02 -14.88 -14.55
N VAL A 491 0.01 -14.76 -13.70
CA VAL A 491 0.17 -14.15 -12.36
C VAL A 491 1.09 -14.96 -11.48
N ALA A 492 0.95 -16.28 -11.52
CA ALA A 492 1.80 -17.22 -10.78
C ALA A 492 3.25 -17.18 -11.29
N GLU A 493 3.45 -17.13 -12.61
CA GLU A 493 4.78 -17.01 -13.22
C GLU A 493 5.46 -15.68 -12.85
N ALA A 494 4.72 -14.57 -12.87
CA ALA A 494 5.24 -13.29 -12.43
C ALA A 494 5.66 -13.33 -10.95
N ALA A 495 4.86 -13.97 -10.09
CA ALA A 495 5.20 -14.16 -8.68
C ALA A 495 6.44 -15.04 -8.50
N ARG A 496 6.53 -16.14 -9.25
CA ARG A 496 7.68 -17.06 -9.25
C ARG A 496 8.95 -16.34 -9.70
N PHE A 497 8.88 -15.57 -10.77
CA PHE A 497 9.99 -14.76 -11.27
C PHE A 497 10.49 -13.78 -10.19
N GLU A 498 9.60 -13.02 -9.55
CA GLU A 498 9.98 -12.09 -8.50
C GLU A 498 10.51 -12.79 -7.25
N THR A 499 9.91 -13.91 -6.85
CA THR A 499 10.41 -14.73 -5.73
C THR A 499 11.83 -15.22 -6.01
N LYS A 500 12.07 -15.78 -7.19
CA LYS A 500 13.42 -16.22 -7.57
C LYS A 500 14.43 -15.08 -7.56
N ARG A 501 14.07 -13.94 -8.18
CA ARG A 501 14.92 -12.75 -8.23
C ARG A 501 15.27 -12.23 -6.83
N ASP A 502 14.29 -12.24 -5.91
CA ASP A 502 14.50 -11.84 -4.53
C ASP A 502 15.43 -12.81 -3.78
N LEU A 503 15.17 -14.10 -3.88
CA LEU A 503 15.97 -15.14 -3.22
C LEU A 503 17.40 -15.25 -3.74
N ASP A 504 17.60 -14.99 -5.03
CA ASP A 504 18.93 -14.98 -5.67
C ASP A 504 19.88 -13.91 -5.09
N LYS A 505 19.36 -12.95 -4.32
CA LYS A 505 20.17 -11.94 -3.61
C LYS A 505 20.80 -12.48 -2.32
N ILE A 506 20.23 -13.52 -1.71
CA ILE A 506 20.71 -14.06 -0.43
C ILE A 506 22.14 -14.56 -0.56
N GLY A 507 23.02 -14.08 0.31
CA GLY A 507 24.44 -14.40 0.32
C GLY A 507 25.26 -13.61 -0.69
N LYS A 508 24.69 -12.60 -1.33
CA LYS A 508 25.38 -11.67 -2.23
C LYS A 508 25.48 -10.28 -1.60
N PRO A 509 26.41 -9.44 -2.07
CA PRO A 509 26.42 -8.02 -1.72
C PRO A 509 25.12 -7.32 -2.13
N VAL A 510 24.76 -6.27 -1.40
CA VAL A 510 23.59 -5.46 -1.69
C VAL A 510 23.73 -4.71 -3.01
N ASP A 511 22.75 -4.81 -3.90
CA ASP A 511 22.67 -3.99 -5.13
C ASP A 511 21.98 -2.65 -4.82
N ARG A 512 22.77 -1.58 -4.78
CA ARG A 512 22.28 -0.22 -4.52
C ARG A 512 21.60 0.45 -5.72
N ASN A 513 21.56 -0.18 -6.91
CA ASN A 513 20.93 0.41 -8.11
C ASN A 513 19.46 0.05 -8.27
N GLU A 514 18.97 -0.88 -7.48
CA GLU A 514 17.61 -1.40 -7.61
C GLU A 514 16.54 -0.42 -7.12
N PHE A 515 15.52 -0.18 -7.94
CA PHE A 515 14.30 0.54 -7.53
C PHE A 515 13.31 -0.40 -6.86
N GLY A 516 12.74 0.01 -5.73
CA GLY A 516 11.73 -0.77 -5.00
C GLY A 516 10.30 -0.59 -5.52
N MET A 517 10.06 0.44 -6.36
CA MET A 517 8.76 0.76 -6.95
C MET A 517 8.89 0.87 -8.48
N SER A 518 7.83 0.51 -9.22
CA SER A 518 7.78 0.77 -10.67
C SER A 518 7.68 2.27 -10.97
N PRO A 519 8.20 2.74 -12.13
CA PRO A 519 8.16 4.16 -12.47
C PRO A 519 6.76 4.80 -12.48
N PRO A 520 5.65 4.11 -12.85
CA PRO A 520 4.31 4.69 -12.78
C PRO A 520 3.75 4.87 -11.36
N THR A 521 4.41 4.35 -10.34
CA THR A 521 3.92 4.40 -8.95
C THR A 521 3.80 5.84 -8.46
N VAL A 522 2.63 6.19 -7.92
CA VAL A 522 2.37 7.50 -7.30
C VAL A 522 2.70 7.41 -5.82
N ASN A 523 3.97 7.39 -5.49
CA ASN A 523 4.51 7.33 -4.14
C ASN A 523 5.99 7.66 -4.10
N ALA A 524 6.57 7.72 -2.89
CA ALA A 524 8.00 7.83 -2.62
C ALA A 524 8.34 6.94 -1.42
N TYR A 525 9.61 6.74 -1.11
CA TYR A 525 10.03 6.07 0.12
C TYR A 525 11.47 6.39 0.52
N TYR A 526 11.75 6.28 1.82
CA TYR A 526 13.09 6.17 2.37
C TYR A 526 13.36 4.73 2.83
N ASP A 527 14.55 4.20 2.55
CA ASP A 527 15.01 2.89 3.07
C ASP A 527 16.19 3.10 4.04
N PRO A 528 16.01 2.88 5.36
CA PRO A 528 17.04 3.13 6.35
C PRO A 528 18.24 2.19 6.21
N SER A 529 18.05 0.94 5.76
CA SER A 529 19.13 -0.03 5.56
C SER A 529 19.97 0.27 4.32
N MET A 530 19.42 1.00 3.36
CA MET A 530 20.12 1.48 2.16
C MET A 530 20.58 2.92 2.32
N ASN A 531 20.07 3.65 3.30
CA ASN A 531 20.20 5.09 3.43
C ASN A 531 19.91 5.79 2.09
N GLU A 532 18.71 5.53 1.54
CA GLU A 532 18.32 6.04 0.23
C GLU A 532 16.87 6.57 0.20
N MET A 533 16.68 7.61 -0.61
CA MET A 533 15.37 8.13 -0.97
C MET A 533 15.04 7.77 -2.42
N VAL A 534 13.79 7.39 -2.68
CA VAL A 534 13.34 6.98 -4.01
C VAL A 534 12.04 7.70 -4.39
N PHE A 535 12.07 8.38 -5.54
CA PHE A 535 10.95 9.15 -6.08
C PHE A 535 10.63 8.67 -7.49
N PRO A 536 9.66 7.76 -7.69
CA PRO A 536 9.23 7.32 -9.02
C PRO A 536 8.66 8.46 -9.87
N ALA A 537 8.75 8.34 -11.20
CA ALA A 537 8.21 9.32 -12.13
C ALA A 537 6.70 9.60 -11.94
N GLY A 538 5.97 8.58 -11.48
CA GLY A 538 4.52 8.63 -11.31
C GLY A 538 4.01 9.72 -10.37
N ILE A 539 4.78 10.08 -9.31
CA ILE A 539 4.40 11.17 -8.39
C ILE A 539 4.84 12.55 -8.89
N MET A 540 5.76 12.62 -9.84
CA MET A 540 6.36 13.87 -10.32
C MET A 540 5.46 14.60 -11.34
N GLN A 541 4.23 14.85 -10.96
CA GLN A 541 3.18 15.49 -11.77
C GLN A 541 2.35 16.44 -10.91
N SER A 542 1.63 17.36 -11.56
CA SER A 542 0.67 18.23 -10.87
C SER A 542 -0.38 17.41 -10.10
N PRO A 543 -0.71 17.79 -8.85
CA PRO A 543 -0.35 19.02 -8.16
C PRO A 543 0.94 18.95 -7.33
N PHE A 544 1.68 17.83 -7.29
CA PHE A 544 2.92 17.75 -6.53
C PHE A 544 4.06 18.51 -7.18
N PHE A 545 4.21 18.38 -8.50
CA PHE A 545 5.32 18.93 -9.25
C PHE A 545 4.92 19.31 -10.68
N LYS A 546 5.38 20.49 -11.11
CA LYS A 546 5.29 20.91 -12.50
C LYS A 546 6.47 21.83 -12.84
N PRO A 547 7.24 21.56 -13.91
CA PRO A 547 8.44 22.35 -14.25
C PRO A 547 8.19 23.86 -14.39
N ASP A 548 7.06 24.26 -14.95
CA ASP A 548 6.67 25.67 -15.17
C ASP A 548 5.86 26.29 -14.01
N ALA A 549 5.62 25.55 -12.91
CA ALA A 549 4.95 26.11 -11.74
C ALA A 549 5.88 27.04 -10.94
N PRO A 550 5.33 28.04 -10.23
CA PRO A 550 6.10 28.84 -9.30
C PRO A 550 6.80 27.97 -8.23
N GLU A 551 8.03 28.27 -7.88
CA GLU A 551 8.84 27.48 -6.94
C GLU A 551 8.10 27.15 -5.63
N ARG A 552 7.40 28.14 -5.03
CA ARG A 552 6.62 27.94 -3.81
C ARG A 552 5.61 26.80 -3.89
N VAL A 553 5.15 26.51 -5.10
CA VAL A 553 4.23 25.40 -5.35
C VAL A 553 4.98 24.08 -5.38
N ASN A 554 6.08 23.98 -6.12
CA ASN A 554 6.90 22.78 -6.17
C ASN A 554 7.53 22.44 -4.82
N TYR A 555 7.92 23.46 -4.03
CA TYR A 555 8.38 23.26 -2.65
C TYR A 555 7.25 22.83 -1.71
N GLY A 556 6.03 23.38 -1.83
CA GLY A 556 4.87 22.97 -1.04
C GLY A 556 4.34 21.59 -1.42
N GLY A 557 4.46 21.19 -2.69
CA GLY A 557 4.09 19.89 -3.21
C GLY A 557 5.20 18.84 -3.05
N LEU A 558 5.97 18.60 -4.11
CA LEU A 558 7.02 17.58 -4.13
C LEU A 558 8.15 17.86 -3.15
N GLY A 559 8.52 19.14 -2.92
CA GLY A 559 9.57 19.50 -1.96
C GLY A 559 9.24 19.06 -0.53
N MET A 560 7.97 19.19 -0.12
CA MET A 560 7.51 18.65 1.17
C MET A 560 7.64 17.12 1.22
N VAL A 561 7.27 16.40 0.15
CA VAL A 561 7.44 14.94 0.08
C VAL A 561 8.94 14.58 0.18
N MET A 562 9.81 15.29 -0.52
CA MET A 562 11.27 15.07 -0.44
C MET A 562 11.81 15.33 0.98
N GLY A 563 11.33 16.36 1.64
CA GLY A 563 11.65 16.62 3.04
C GLY A 563 11.11 15.57 4.00
N HIS A 564 9.94 15.01 3.71
CA HIS A 564 9.33 13.91 4.45
C HIS A 564 10.20 12.65 4.34
N GLU A 565 10.58 12.22 3.13
CA GLU A 565 11.45 11.05 2.95
C GLU A 565 12.82 11.25 3.60
N LEU A 566 13.39 12.46 3.49
CA LEU A 566 14.64 12.82 4.16
C LEU A 566 14.51 12.67 5.69
N THR A 567 13.41 13.15 6.25
CA THR A 567 13.16 13.12 7.70
C THR A 567 12.99 11.69 8.21
N HIS A 568 12.49 10.75 7.40
CA HIS A 568 12.50 9.33 7.73
C HIS A 568 13.89 8.77 8.03
N GLY A 569 14.95 9.36 7.48
CA GLY A 569 16.30 9.03 7.88
C GLY A 569 16.62 9.33 9.36
N PHE A 570 15.81 10.16 9.99
CA PHE A 570 16.02 10.71 11.33
C PHE A 570 14.77 10.64 12.23
N ASP A 571 13.75 9.88 11.83
CA ASP A 571 12.56 9.61 12.65
C ASP A 571 12.84 8.57 13.75
N ASP A 572 11.82 8.06 14.43
CA ASP A 572 11.95 7.10 15.51
C ASP A 572 12.57 5.76 15.09
N GLU A 573 12.40 5.34 13.84
CA GLU A 573 13.00 4.13 13.27
C GLU A 573 14.33 4.44 12.56
N GLY A 574 14.33 5.38 11.62
CA GLY A 574 15.47 5.65 10.75
C GLY A 574 16.70 6.17 11.50
N ARG A 575 16.52 6.97 12.57
CA ARG A 575 17.63 7.42 13.42
C ARG A 575 18.44 6.28 14.06
N GLN A 576 17.91 5.07 14.12
CA GLN A 576 18.60 3.91 14.68
C GLN A 576 19.59 3.27 13.69
N PHE A 577 19.55 3.71 12.41
CA PHE A 577 20.50 3.27 11.39
C PHE A 577 21.51 4.39 11.10
N ASP A 578 22.78 4.03 10.97
CA ASP A 578 23.84 4.96 10.60
C ASP A 578 23.82 5.33 9.11
N GLY A 579 24.77 6.18 8.69
CA GLY A 579 24.91 6.60 7.29
C GLY A 579 25.29 5.48 6.32
N ASN A 580 25.72 4.31 6.80
CA ASN A 580 25.99 3.13 5.99
C ASN A 580 24.83 2.15 5.97
N GLY A 581 23.76 2.40 6.74
CA GLY A 581 22.57 1.57 6.86
C GLY A 581 22.65 0.49 7.95
N ASN A 582 23.62 0.57 8.87
CA ASN A 582 23.73 -0.37 9.96
C ASN A 582 22.92 0.08 11.17
N LEU A 583 22.18 -0.86 11.75
CA LEU A 583 21.41 -0.67 12.98
C LEU A 583 22.34 -0.68 14.21
N HIS A 584 22.60 0.46 14.81
CA HIS A 584 23.27 0.60 16.09
C HIS A 584 23.04 1.98 16.72
N GLU A 585 23.27 2.09 18.03
CA GLU A 585 23.21 3.38 18.74
C GLU A 585 24.43 4.24 18.34
N TRP A 586 24.21 5.32 17.63
CA TRP A 586 25.26 6.27 17.20
C TRP A 586 25.04 7.68 17.78
N TRP A 587 23.91 7.92 18.44
CA TRP A 587 23.66 9.10 19.26
C TRP A 587 23.98 8.81 20.73
N SER A 588 24.43 9.82 21.46
CA SER A 588 24.63 9.70 22.89
C SER A 588 23.31 9.45 23.63
N LYS A 589 23.40 8.85 24.84
CA LYS A 589 22.17 8.60 25.63
C LYS A 589 21.36 9.87 25.92
N PRO A 590 21.96 11.03 26.31
CA PRO A 590 21.19 12.26 26.49
C PRO A 590 20.46 12.72 25.24
N VAL A 591 21.08 12.61 24.06
CA VAL A 591 20.46 12.97 22.77
C VAL A 591 19.30 12.03 22.46
N ASN A 592 19.48 10.73 22.66
CA ASN A 592 18.41 9.74 22.48
C ASN A 592 17.23 10.00 23.41
N ASP A 593 17.48 10.32 24.68
CA ASP A 593 16.42 10.60 25.66
C ASP A 593 15.66 11.89 25.30
N ALA A 594 16.37 12.94 24.89
CA ALA A 594 15.78 14.20 24.42
C ALA A 594 14.93 14.03 23.13
N PHE A 595 15.36 13.18 22.20
CA PHE A 595 14.55 12.81 21.04
C PHE A 595 13.28 12.07 21.45
N LYS A 596 13.39 11.06 22.33
CA LYS A 596 12.23 10.27 22.79
C LYS A 596 11.18 11.13 23.48
N GLU A 597 11.59 12.12 24.26
CA GLU A 597 10.66 13.06 24.90
C GLU A 597 9.86 13.86 23.86
N ARG A 598 10.52 14.36 22.81
CA ARG A 598 9.88 15.08 21.70
C ARG A 598 8.99 14.19 20.85
N ALA A 599 9.44 12.98 20.55
CA ALA A 599 8.65 11.99 19.84
C ALA A 599 7.38 11.61 20.60
N GLU A 600 7.48 11.47 21.93
CA GLU A 600 6.33 11.20 22.80
C GLU A 600 5.33 12.37 22.82
N CYS A 601 5.79 13.63 22.71
CA CYS A 601 4.92 14.77 22.50
C CYS A 601 4.08 14.60 21.23
N VAL A 602 4.72 14.26 20.09
CA VAL A 602 4.04 14.02 18.82
C VAL A 602 3.05 12.85 18.94
N ALA A 603 3.45 11.73 19.53
CA ALA A 603 2.55 10.59 19.71
C ALA A 603 1.28 10.97 20.47
N LYS A 604 1.41 11.66 21.61
CA LYS A 604 0.27 12.12 22.42
C LYS A 604 -0.61 13.13 21.71
N GLN A 605 -0.03 14.04 20.93
CA GLN A 605 -0.79 14.98 20.13
C GLN A 605 -1.69 14.26 19.15
N TYR A 606 -1.16 13.28 18.41
CA TYR A 606 -1.91 12.54 17.40
C TYR A 606 -2.90 11.52 18.00
N ASP A 607 -2.66 10.98 19.19
CA ASP A 607 -3.67 10.20 19.94
C ASP A 607 -4.94 11.03 20.22
N GLY A 608 -4.81 12.34 20.35
CA GLY A 608 -5.93 13.25 20.52
C GLY A 608 -6.78 13.48 19.27
N TYR A 609 -6.31 13.08 18.08
CA TYR A 609 -6.97 13.39 16.82
C TYR A 609 -7.95 12.28 16.39
N ALA A 610 -9.21 12.67 16.15
CA ALA A 610 -10.22 11.76 15.62
C ALA A 610 -10.02 11.53 14.12
N ALA A 611 -9.88 10.29 13.72
CA ALA A 611 -9.79 9.90 12.31
C ALA A 611 -11.17 9.82 11.65
N VAL A 612 -12.16 9.29 12.37
CA VAL A 612 -13.56 9.20 11.95
C VAL A 612 -14.44 8.91 13.18
N GLU A 613 -15.48 9.67 13.37
CA GLU A 613 -16.44 9.48 14.50
C GLU A 613 -15.73 9.30 15.86
N ASP A 614 -15.87 8.13 16.47
CA ASP A 614 -15.30 7.72 17.76
C ASP A 614 -13.89 7.09 17.65
N VAL A 615 -13.33 6.97 16.44
CA VAL A 615 -12.03 6.34 16.22
C VAL A 615 -10.93 7.39 16.13
N HIS A 616 -10.06 7.39 17.11
CA HIS A 616 -8.85 8.20 17.15
C HIS A 616 -7.68 7.52 16.40
N LEU A 617 -6.72 8.32 16.01
CA LEU A 617 -5.43 7.82 15.52
C LEU A 617 -4.69 7.11 16.66
N ASN A 618 -3.78 6.22 16.30
CA ASN A 618 -2.80 5.68 17.24
C ASN A 618 -1.48 6.41 17.00
N GLY A 619 -1.15 7.36 17.87
CA GLY A 619 0.01 8.22 17.70
C GLY A 619 1.34 7.47 17.69
N HIS A 620 1.46 6.35 18.42
CA HIS A 620 2.64 5.49 18.36
C HIS A 620 2.73 4.67 17.06
N LEU A 621 1.60 4.26 16.48
CA LEU A 621 1.59 3.61 15.16
C LEU A 621 2.02 4.59 14.06
N THR A 622 1.57 5.84 14.16
CA THR A 622 1.78 6.87 13.14
C THR A 622 2.98 7.78 13.41
N LEU A 623 3.79 7.48 14.43
CA LEU A 623 4.83 8.38 14.95
C LEU A 623 5.86 8.78 13.90
N GLY A 624 6.46 7.83 13.19
CA GLY A 624 7.48 8.12 12.18
C GLY A 624 6.94 8.99 11.05
N GLU A 625 5.73 8.67 10.57
CA GLU A 625 5.06 9.45 9.54
C GLU A 625 4.75 10.88 9.99
N ASN A 626 4.31 11.04 11.24
CA ASN A 626 4.01 12.37 11.78
C ASN A 626 5.28 13.20 11.98
N ILE A 627 6.38 12.58 12.46
CA ILE A 627 7.69 13.23 12.56
C ILE A 627 8.19 13.63 11.17
N ALA A 628 8.03 12.75 10.18
CA ALA A 628 8.42 13.00 8.80
C ALA A 628 7.61 14.14 8.15
N ASP A 629 6.29 14.19 8.39
CA ASP A 629 5.44 15.29 7.92
C ASP A 629 5.83 16.65 8.55
N ILE A 630 6.08 16.68 9.86
CA ILE A 630 6.51 17.91 10.59
C ILE A 630 7.87 18.38 10.06
N GLY A 631 8.84 17.48 9.97
CA GLY A 631 10.19 17.79 9.46
C GLY A 631 10.17 18.18 7.99
N GLY A 632 9.46 17.45 7.16
CA GLY A 632 9.35 17.68 5.73
C GLY A 632 8.78 19.05 5.39
N LEU A 633 7.69 19.45 6.06
CA LEU A 633 7.08 20.76 5.89
C LEU A 633 8.04 21.89 6.28
N LYS A 634 8.74 21.73 7.40
CA LYS A 634 9.73 22.71 7.87
C LYS A 634 10.91 22.84 6.89
N MET A 635 11.49 21.71 6.46
CA MET A 635 12.64 21.72 5.56
C MET A 635 12.30 22.30 4.19
N ALA A 636 11.13 21.99 3.65
CA ALA A 636 10.68 22.54 2.38
C ALA A 636 10.50 24.07 2.43
N LEU A 637 9.94 24.61 3.52
CA LEU A 637 9.81 26.05 3.71
C LEU A 637 11.18 26.72 3.86
N LEU A 638 12.09 26.13 4.64
CA LEU A 638 13.46 26.65 4.80
C LEU A 638 14.21 26.65 3.48
N ALA A 639 14.10 25.59 2.67
CA ALA A 639 14.72 25.50 1.36
C ALA A 639 14.17 26.58 0.40
N LEU A 640 12.85 26.78 0.37
CA LEU A 640 12.22 27.85 -0.40
C LEU A 640 12.77 29.24 -0.02
N ARG A 641 12.83 29.54 1.28
CA ARG A 641 13.38 30.80 1.79
C ARG A 641 14.85 30.99 1.37
N GLN A 642 15.67 29.97 1.54
CA GLN A 642 17.09 30.02 1.20
C GLN A 642 17.32 30.29 -0.29
N LYS A 643 16.56 29.63 -1.15
CA LYS A 643 16.64 29.87 -2.60
C LYS A 643 16.28 31.31 -2.98
N ASN A 644 15.47 31.98 -2.17
CA ASN A 644 14.99 33.34 -2.37
C ASN A 644 15.73 34.38 -1.49
N GLY A 645 16.96 34.10 -1.02
CA GLY A 645 17.78 35.05 -0.29
C GLY A 645 17.48 35.14 1.21
N GLY A 646 16.76 34.18 1.81
CA GLY A 646 16.55 34.03 3.25
C GLY A 646 15.15 34.39 3.75
N GLN A 647 14.46 35.32 3.13
CA GLN A 647 13.10 35.69 3.45
C GLN A 647 12.24 35.80 2.19
N VAL A 648 10.97 35.50 2.32
CA VAL A 648 9.97 35.64 1.25
C VAL A 648 8.77 36.43 1.77
N ALA A 649 8.00 37.04 0.87
CA ALA A 649 6.79 37.76 1.25
C ALA A 649 5.75 36.82 1.90
N PRO A 650 4.95 37.28 2.86
CA PRO A 650 3.94 36.47 3.54
C PRO A 650 2.99 35.74 2.55
N LYS A 651 2.63 36.37 1.44
CA LYS A 651 1.80 35.74 0.40
C LYS A 651 2.47 34.52 -0.25
N VAL A 652 3.79 34.52 -0.41
CA VAL A 652 4.55 33.38 -0.95
C VAL A 652 4.50 32.20 0.02
N GLU A 653 4.59 32.47 1.32
CA GLU A 653 4.44 31.44 2.36
C GLU A 653 3.00 30.91 2.46
N GLN A 654 2.00 31.80 2.37
CA GLN A 654 0.61 31.37 2.31
C GLN A 654 0.36 30.45 1.12
N ASP A 655 0.86 30.78 -0.06
CA ASP A 655 0.75 29.96 -1.27
C ASP A 655 1.47 28.60 -1.10
N PHE A 656 2.64 28.61 -0.45
CA PHE A 656 3.36 27.37 -0.10
C PHE A 656 2.52 26.46 0.78
N PHE A 657 1.94 26.99 1.88
CA PHE A 657 1.08 26.19 2.77
C PHE A 657 -0.20 25.70 2.07
N VAL A 658 -0.80 26.54 1.19
CA VAL A 658 -1.98 26.11 0.41
C VAL A 658 -1.59 25.00 -0.59
N ALA A 659 -0.48 25.13 -1.30
CA ALA A 659 0.00 24.08 -2.21
C ALA A 659 0.24 22.77 -1.45
N PHE A 660 0.89 22.83 -0.29
CA PHE A 660 1.05 21.69 0.60
C PHE A 660 -0.30 21.06 1.00
N ALA A 661 -1.24 21.86 1.52
CA ALA A 661 -2.51 21.31 1.98
C ALA A 661 -3.32 20.70 0.83
N GLN A 662 -3.30 21.33 -0.35
CA GLN A 662 -4.12 20.90 -1.47
C GLN A 662 -3.68 19.57 -2.11
N VAL A 663 -2.44 19.12 -1.97
CA VAL A 663 -2.05 17.78 -2.39
C VAL A 663 -2.66 16.68 -1.51
N TRP A 664 -3.07 17.03 -0.29
CA TRP A 664 -3.71 16.14 0.68
C TRP A 664 -5.23 16.17 0.67
N CYS A 665 -5.89 17.10 -0.07
CA CYS A 665 -7.37 17.12 -0.13
C CYS A 665 -7.91 15.73 -0.47
N THR A 666 -8.63 15.09 0.46
CA THR A 666 -9.10 13.71 0.30
C THR A 666 -10.44 13.52 0.98
N ASN A 667 -11.39 12.97 0.24
CA ASN A 667 -12.63 12.44 0.75
C ASN A 667 -12.46 10.97 1.08
N TYR A 668 -12.82 10.58 2.28
CA TYR A 668 -12.86 9.18 2.73
C TYR A 668 -14.30 8.70 2.86
N ARG A 669 -14.49 7.43 2.59
CA ARG A 669 -15.64 6.75 3.13
C ARG A 669 -15.35 6.43 4.61
N PRO A 670 -16.25 6.54 5.65
CA PRO A 670 -15.92 6.35 7.08
C PRO A 670 -15.18 5.03 7.35
N GLU A 671 -15.51 3.96 6.64
CA GLU A 671 -14.86 2.67 6.80
C GLU A 671 -13.41 2.66 6.35
N ALA A 672 -13.10 3.35 5.26
CA ALA A 672 -11.72 3.51 4.82
C ALA A 672 -10.90 4.30 5.86
N ALA A 673 -11.46 5.39 6.37
CA ALA A 673 -10.81 6.17 7.42
C ALA A 673 -10.56 5.32 8.68
N ARG A 674 -11.54 4.50 9.08
CA ARG A 674 -11.43 3.59 10.23
C ARG A 674 -10.36 2.51 9.99
N LEU A 675 -10.36 1.88 8.83
CA LEU A 675 -9.35 0.89 8.46
C LEU A 675 -7.97 1.52 8.48
N GLN A 676 -7.80 2.71 7.89
CA GLN A 676 -6.55 3.45 7.90
C GLN A 676 -6.08 3.70 9.34
N ALA A 677 -6.91 4.28 10.20
CA ALA A 677 -6.54 4.56 11.59
C ALA A 677 -6.15 3.31 12.39
N GLN A 678 -6.73 2.15 12.04
CA GLN A 678 -6.47 0.90 12.75
C GLN A 678 -5.25 0.11 12.26
N THR A 679 -4.85 0.27 11.00
CA THR A 679 -3.86 -0.62 10.38
C THR A 679 -2.69 0.08 9.70
N ASN A 680 -2.79 1.38 9.47
CA ASN A 680 -1.90 2.14 8.63
C ASN A 680 -0.97 3.04 9.47
N PRO A 681 0.34 3.09 9.20
CA PRO A 681 1.24 4.01 9.89
C PRO A 681 1.01 5.48 9.53
N HIS A 682 0.25 5.80 8.48
CA HIS A 682 -0.05 7.19 8.11
C HIS A 682 -1.33 7.68 8.79
N SER A 683 -1.30 8.89 9.31
CA SER A 683 -2.48 9.63 9.74
C SER A 683 -3.44 9.89 8.57
N THR A 684 -4.71 10.19 8.86
CA THR A 684 -5.66 10.61 7.81
C THR A 684 -5.26 11.99 7.24
N ALA A 685 -5.65 12.28 6.01
CA ALA A 685 -5.19 13.46 5.26
C ALA A 685 -5.37 14.79 6.03
N GLN A 686 -6.47 14.96 6.76
CA GLN A 686 -6.69 16.15 7.59
C GLN A 686 -5.56 16.35 8.61
N TRP A 687 -5.11 15.26 9.24
CA TRP A 687 -4.11 15.33 10.29
C TRP A 687 -2.69 15.34 9.76
N ARG A 688 -2.48 14.87 8.51
CA ARG A 688 -1.23 15.10 7.78
C ARG A 688 -1.05 16.56 7.35
N VAL A 689 -2.11 17.37 7.38
CA VAL A 689 -2.05 18.82 7.15
C VAL A 689 -2.09 19.59 8.46
N ASN A 690 -3.17 19.46 9.23
CA ASN A 690 -3.38 20.27 10.42
C ASN A 690 -2.35 20.01 11.51
N GLY A 691 -1.89 18.78 11.68
CA GLY A 691 -0.84 18.45 12.64
C GLY A 691 0.46 19.22 12.38
N PRO A 692 1.15 18.97 11.25
CA PRO A 692 2.41 19.66 10.93
C PRO A 692 2.29 21.17 10.86
N VAL A 693 1.17 21.69 10.37
CA VAL A 693 0.93 23.12 10.26
C VAL A 693 0.78 23.76 11.65
N SER A 694 0.10 23.09 12.57
CA SER A 694 -0.08 23.62 13.95
C SER A 694 1.23 23.65 14.74
N ASP A 695 2.17 22.78 14.42
CA ASP A 695 3.51 22.74 15.03
C ASP A 695 4.51 23.70 14.37
N ASN A 696 4.12 24.30 13.23
CA ASN A 696 5.00 25.21 12.49
C ASN A 696 4.75 26.69 12.88
N PRO A 697 5.70 27.36 13.57
CA PRO A 697 5.53 28.75 14.00
C PRO A 697 5.42 29.74 12.82
N GLU A 698 5.98 29.40 11.67
CA GLU A 698 5.96 30.26 10.49
C GLU A 698 4.58 30.33 9.84
N PHE A 699 3.78 29.27 9.98
CA PHE A 699 2.39 29.30 9.59
C PHE A 699 1.58 30.36 10.37
N ALA A 700 1.75 30.36 11.70
CA ALA A 700 1.07 31.34 12.54
C ALA A 700 1.44 32.80 12.15
N LYS A 701 2.70 33.03 11.75
CA LYS A 701 3.15 34.34 11.25
C LYS A 701 2.55 34.67 9.89
N ALA A 702 2.59 33.73 8.94
CA ALA A 702 2.09 33.93 7.57
C ALA A 702 0.60 34.28 7.53
N TYR A 703 -0.19 33.67 8.42
CA TYR A 703 -1.65 33.89 8.51
C TYR A 703 -2.06 34.84 9.64
N SER A 704 -1.08 35.43 10.38
CA SER A 704 -1.35 36.32 11.53
C SER A 704 -2.25 35.68 12.59
N CYS A 705 -2.10 34.39 12.84
CA CYS A 705 -2.89 33.65 13.81
C CYS A 705 -2.53 34.05 15.26
N LYS A 706 -3.55 34.23 16.08
CA LYS A 706 -3.37 34.54 17.49
C LYS A 706 -2.93 33.30 18.30
N ALA A 707 -2.14 33.52 19.33
CA ALA A 707 -1.80 32.46 20.27
C ALA A 707 -3.09 31.86 20.90
N GLY A 708 -3.16 30.56 21.00
CA GLY A 708 -4.33 29.83 21.52
C GLY A 708 -5.45 29.58 20.50
N ALA A 709 -5.29 30.05 19.23
CA ALA A 709 -6.16 29.56 18.14
C ALA A 709 -5.96 28.04 17.95
N PRO A 710 -6.95 27.29 17.43
CA PRO A 710 -6.83 25.84 17.25
C PRO A 710 -5.60 25.40 16.47
N MET A 711 -5.18 26.18 15.44
CA MET A 711 -3.96 25.92 14.68
C MET A 711 -2.69 26.52 15.30
N VAL A 712 -2.76 27.05 16.52
CA VAL A 712 -1.64 27.64 17.27
C VAL A 712 -1.70 27.16 18.73
N PRO A 713 -1.52 25.85 18.98
CA PRO A 713 -1.56 25.28 20.31
C PRO A 713 -0.47 25.90 21.22
N GLN A 714 -0.74 25.96 22.53
CA GLN A 714 0.22 26.47 23.51
C GLN A 714 1.48 25.59 23.58
N ASN A 715 1.28 24.27 23.50
CA ASN A 715 2.35 23.28 23.52
C ASN A 715 2.51 22.71 22.10
N ARG A 716 3.49 23.20 21.36
CA ARG A 716 3.86 22.67 20.04
C ARG A 716 4.87 21.53 20.20
N CYS A 717 4.68 20.48 19.44
CA CYS A 717 5.62 19.37 19.41
C CYS A 717 6.69 19.64 18.36
N THR A 718 7.89 19.99 18.80
CA THR A 718 9.02 20.29 17.91
C THR A 718 10.07 19.19 18.03
N VAL A 719 10.35 18.49 16.93
CA VAL A 719 11.43 17.49 16.84
C VAL A 719 12.62 18.11 16.14
N TRP A 720 12.43 18.68 14.97
CA TRP A 720 13.47 19.27 14.11
C TRP A 720 13.45 20.80 14.04
#